data_f50ba41446289d8349229643ca82ac17
#
_entry.id   f50ba41446289d8349229643ca82ac17
#
_cell.length_a   1.000
_cell.length_b   1.000
_cell.length_c   1.000
_cell.angle_alpha   90.00
_cell.angle_beta   90.00
_cell.angle_gamma   90.00
#
_symmetry.space_group_name_H-M   'P 1'
#
loop_
_entity.id
_entity.type
_entity.pdbx_description
1 polymer ?
#
loop_
_entity_poly.entity_id
_entity_poly.type
_entity_poly.pdbx_seq_one_letter_code
_entity_poly.pdbx_strand_id
1 'polypeptide(L)'
;MNPTRARQGPDVGGPGSVLRLFIVSFASLYVEVLLIRWLGTEFRVFAYIQNLTLVACFLGFGLGCLQSSAPPKHLFNFRALTILVLIVDLPIREWKRILDAVVSGLAVNSDFSVWAMPTERVAVVNFLAAAAMVSGILLLVIATMIPLGAWVASCLESSERIVTAYSVNLLGSLIGVWGFAGLSFLDLPPIVWFAIAFALLLFMQPRVRDIGLAGALTLLACLAVLEMGHGSSVKTVWSPYQKLEVHRGEDDQYEITVNNSGYMTIANLTPELLERDPRLRDQYAAGNSYDTPYRFASQLDNVLIVGSGAGNDVAAALRNGAGHIDAVEIDPIIYGFGRELHPEKPYQSSKVRAVLDDARDFMRRSTNRYDLIVFGLLDSHTQSSSLSNMRIDNYVYTRESFEDAKRLLKPAGVLVIKFEVRSPHAWMGQRFHSMLSQIFSHSPVAFYCAQVMALVPASVFIESQDTSLWNRASSPELAKFVADHPLPYAISDHPDAEPTTDDWPYLYHRSRTIPKMYLSVSGILILLGYLLVRKSFSYRQARTWEFFFLGAGFLLLETQMVSRLALYFGSTWVVNCVVLTFVLLVLIAANVAVDRFKRIPLGPVYLSLVVSLLAIYSLPWTRLPLGTRAVGLLLGMAFSLPLFFAGIIFTESFRRAGGAAKVLGANILGAVAGGLAQNFSFVFGVKALLIVAAVFYAIAGLIRAFTRNAQPIQSANAIASSA
;
A
#
# COMPACT_ATOMS: atom_id res chain seq x y z
N MET A 1 22.55 60.30 4.81
CA MET A 1 22.41 58.89 5.26
C MET A 1 21.01 58.43 4.92
N ASN A 2 20.89 57.57 3.90
CA ASN A 2 19.61 57.19 3.31
C ASN A 2 19.23 55.77 3.81
N PRO A 3 18.14 55.56 4.58
CA PRO A 3 17.72 54.26 5.01
C PRO A 3 16.51 53.82 4.16
N THR A 4 16.70 53.15 3.05
CA THR A 4 15.70 52.30 2.42
C THR A 4 16.33 51.50 1.28
N ARG A 5 17.10 50.46 1.63
CA ARG A 5 17.19 49.30 0.76
C ARG A 5 16.21 48.27 1.29
N ALA A 6 14.95 48.39 0.89
CA ALA A 6 13.98 47.30 0.97
C ALA A 6 14.59 46.10 0.23
N ARG A 7 14.70 44.97 0.91
CA ARG A 7 15.04 43.67 0.32
C ARG A 7 14.01 43.39 -0.77
N GLN A 8 14.39 43.55 -2.02
CA GLN A 8 13.62 42.99 -3.15
C GLN A 8 13.55 41.48 -2.93
N GLY A 9 12.36 40.99 -2.54
CA GLY A 9 12.01 39.59 -2.64
C GLY A 9 12.04 39.17 -4.12
N PRO A 10 12.15 37.88 -4.42
CA PRO A 10 12.19 37.39 -5.79
C PRO A 10 10.93 37.84 -6.55
N ASP A 11 11.09 38.11 -7.84
CA ASP A 11 10.07 38.65 -8.76
C ASP A 11 8.69 38.07 -8.52
N VAL A 12 7.78 38.94 -8.06
CA VAL A 12 6.39 38.58 -7.72
C VAL A 12 5.57 38.71 -9.01
N GLY A 13 5.02 37.61 -9.49
CA GLY A 13 3.96 37.62 -10.53
C GLY A 13 4.38 37.36 -11.97
N GLY A 14 5.63 37.05 -12.29
CA GLY A 14 6.06 36.71 -13.64
C GLY A 14 5.90 35.23 -14.01
N PRO A 15 6.03 34.84 -15.30
CA PRO A 15 5.99 33.44 -15.77
C PRO A 15 6.96 32.53 -14.98
N GLY A 16 8.05 33.08 -14.44
CA GLY A 16 9.01 32.36 -13.59
C GLY A 16 8.44 31.88 -12.25
N SER A 17 7.41 32.54 -11.68
CA SER A 17 6.79 32.12 -10.42
C SER A 17 5.89 30.89 -10.58
N VAL A 18 5.18 30.80 -11.69
CA VAL A 18 4.30 29.65 -12.04
C VAL A 18 5.14 28.42 -12.34
N LEU A 19 6.21 28.56 -13.13
CA LEU A 19 7.13 27.48 -13.43
C LEU A 19 7.81 26.96 -12.15
N ARG A 20 8.23 27.87 -11.26
CA ARG A 20 8.84 27.51 -9.99
C ARG A 20 7.86 26.70 -9.12
N LEU A 21 6.61 27.15 -8.99
CA LEU A 21 5.56 26.42 -8.26
C LEU A 21 5.37 25.02 -8.84
N PHE A 22 5.27 24.90 -10.17
CA PHE A 22 5.13 23.62 -10.85
C PHE A 22 6.28 22.67 -10.52
N ILE A 23 7.54 23.12 -10.62
CA ILE A 23 8.72 22.29 -10.35
C ILE A 23 8.79 21.88 -8.88
N VAL A 24 8.49 22.78 -7.94
CA VAL A 24 8.49 22.45 -6.52
C VAL A 24 7.40 21.43 -6.19
N SER A 25 6.21 21.57 -6.77
CA SER A 25 5.10 20.64 -6.59
C SER A 25 5.44 19.27 -7.18
N PHE A 26 6.02 19.25 -8.40
CA PHE A 26 6.54 18.03 -9.01
C PHE A 26 7.55 17.33 -8.07
N ALA A 27 8.57 18.06 -7.60
CA ALA A 27 9.62 17.52 -6.75
C ALA A 27 9.07 17.02 -5.41
N SER A 28 8.06 17.69 -4.84
CA SER A 28 7.45 17.30 -3.57
C SER A 28 6.82 15.92 -3.65
N LEU A 29 5.97 15.69 -4.64
CA LEU A 29 5.31 14.38 -4.83
C LEU A 29 6.28 13.31 -5.33
N TYR A 30 7.23 13.68 -6.18
CA TYR A 30 8.26 12.75 -6.63
C TYR A 30 9.08 12.21 -5.43
N VAL A 31 9.58 13.11 -4.56
CA VAL A 31 10.36 12.72 -3.37
C VAL A 31 9.50 11.95 -2.38
N GLU A 32 8.24 12.32 -2.20
CA GLU A 32 7.30 11.61 -1.33
C GLU A 32 7.12 10.16 -1.77
N VAL A 33 6.77 9.93 -3.04
CA VAL A 33 6.54 8.57 -3.57
C VAL A 33 7.84 7.76 -3.57
N LEU A 34 8.99 8.39 -3.86
CA LEU A 34 10.31 7.78 -3.74
C LEU A 34 10.56 7.27 -2.31
N LEU A 35 10.37 8.14 -1.30
CA LEU A 35 10.63 7.78 0.10
C LEU A 35 9.69 6.68 0.59
N ILE A 36 8.41 6.73 0.23
CA ILE A 36 7.42 5.70 0.57
C ILE A 36 7.88 4.35 0.02
N ARG A 37 8.20 4.30 -1.27
CA ARG A 37 8.59 3.06 -1.92
C ARG A 37 9.90 2.52 -1.37
N TRP A 38 10.94 3.37 -1.30
CA TRP A 38 12.26 2.94 -0.89
C TRP A 38 12.28 2.47 0.58
N LEU A 39 11.72 3.24 1.53
CA LEU A 39 11.67 2.82 2.93
C LEU A 39 10.81 1.56 3.15
N GLY A 40 9.69 1.44 2.42
CA GLY A 40 8.86 0.25 2.45
C GLY A 40 9.55 -1.00 1.89
N THR A 41 10.58 -0.83 1.06
CA THR A 41 11.41 -1.92 0.54
C THR A 41 12.52 -2.30 1.50
N GLU A 42 13.17 -1.31 2.12
CA GLU A 42 14.34 -1.55 2.97
C GLU A 42 13.97 -2.07 4.38
N PHE A 43 12.79 -1.71 4.89
CA PHE A 43 12.38 -2.11 6.25
C PHE A 43 11.00 -2.74 6.30
N ARG A 44 10.91 -3.93 6.88
CA ARG A 44 9.63 -4.63 7.10
C ARG A 44 8.62 -3.79 7.89
N VAL A 45 9.06 -3.00 8.88
CA VAL A 45 8.17 -2.13 9.66
C VAL A 45 7.46 -1.13 8.77
N PHE A 46 8.16 -0.51 7.83
CA PHE A 46 7.58 0.43 6.86
C PHE A 46 6.77 -0.28 5.77
N ALA A 47 7.04 -1.57 5.52
CA ALA A 47 6.24 -2.40 4.62
C ALA A 47 4.93 -2.89 5.28
N TYR A 48 4.89 -3.04 6.60
CA TYR A 48 3.73 -3.56 7.32
C TYR A 48 2.88 -2.50 7.98
N ILE A 49 3.51 -1.41 8.49
CA ILE A 49 2.78 -0.27 9.02
C ILE A 49 2.64 0.75 7.92
N GLN A 50 1.48 0.75 7.38
CA GLN A 50 1.14 1.57 6.27
C GLN A 50 1.06 3.00 6.61
N ASN A 51 1.19 3.78 5.56
CA ASN A 51 1.10 5.24 5.60
C ASN A 51 2.10 5.90 6.55
N LEU A 52 3.00 5.13 7.21
CA LEU A 52 3.95 5.69 8.14
C LEU A 52 4.83 6.74 7.48
N THR A 53 5.41 6.40 6.33
CA THR A 53 6.22 7.32 5.54
C THR A 53 5.37 8.44 4.94
N LEU A 54 4.18 8.13 4.41
CA LEU A 54 3.25 9.12 3.86
C LEU A 54 2.85 10.14 4.92
N VAL A 55 2.45 9.68 6.12
CA VAL A 55 2.05 10.54 7.24
C VAL A 55 3.23 11.42 7.69
N ALA A 56 4.46 10.88 7.72
CA ALA A 56 5.65 11.66 8.02
C ALA A 56 5.95 12.71 6.94
N CYS A 57 5.78 12.38 5.66
CA CYS A 57 5.88 13.32 4.55
C CYS A 57 4.88 14.45 4.69
N PHE A 58 3.62 14.13 4.94
CA PHE A 58 2.57 15.14 5.16
C PHE A 58 2.83 15.99 6.40
N LEU A 59 3.31 15.39 7.49
CA LEU A 59 3.67 16.14 8.70
C LEU A 59 4.79 17.14 8.40
N GLY A 60 5.84 16.72 7.68
CA GLY A 60 6.94 17.59 7.28
C GLY A 60 6.50 18.70 6.32
N PHE A 61 5.74 18.34 5.30
CA PHE A 61 5.24 19.29 4.31
C PHE A 61 4.27 20.31 4.94
N GLY A 62 3.31 19.86 5.77
CA GLY A 62 2.39 20.71 6.49
C GLY A 62 3.10 21.67 7.46
N LEU A 63 4.11 21.18 8.19
CA LEU A 63 4.94 22.02 9.06
C LEU A 63 5.71 23.07 8.26
N GLY A 64 6.26 22.69 7.09
CA GLY A 64 6.89 23.62 6.15
C GLY A 64 5.93 24.71 5.70
N CYS A 65 4.70 24.39 5.36
CA CYS A 65 3.68 25.36 5.00
C CYS A 65 3.39 26.34 6.17
N LEU A 66 3.28 25.84 7.41
CA LEU A 66 3.07 26.70 8.57
C LEU A 66 4.24 27.63 8.89
N GLN A 67 5.45 27.29 8.43
CA GLN A 67 6.69 28.04 8.65
C GLN A 67 7.16 28.81 7.41
N SER A 68 6.32 29.01 6.41
CA SER A 68 6.65 29.62 5.12
C SER A 68 7.27 31.02 5.20
N SER A 69 7.02 31.76 6.27
CA SER A 69 7.59 33.09 6.53
C SER A 69 9.11 33.06 6.87
N ALA A 70 9.64 31.90 7.28
CA ALA A 70 11.06 31.72 7.52
C ALA A 70 11.71 31.03 6.32
N PRO A 71 12.71 31.63 5.65
CA PRO A 71 13.36 30.96 4.52
C PRO A 71 13.98 29.64 5.03
N PRO A 72 13.77 28.52 4.30
CA PRO A 72 14.36 27.25 4.68
C PRO A 72 15.87 27.36 4.73
N LYS A 73 16.47 26.78 5.77
CA LYS A 73 17.93 26.77 5.94
C LYS A 73 18.57 26.11 4.72
N HIS A 74 19.63 26.71 4.24
CA HIS A 74 20.33 26.31 3.05
C HIS A 74 20.81 24.84 3.10
N LEU A 75 20.54 24.08 2.06
CA LEU A 75 20.85 22.64 1.94
C LEU A 75 20.29 21.76 3.08
N PHE A 76 19.28 22.22 3.82
CA PHE A 76 18.75 21.45 4.93
C PHE A 76 18.15 20.10 4.48
N ASN A 77 17.37 20.12 3.39
CA ASN A 77 16.78 18.91 2.82
C ASN A 77 17.82 17.98 2.17
N PHE A 78 18.88 18.54 1.54
CA PHE A 78 20.00 17.73 1.05
C PHE A 78 20.65 16.93 2.17
N ARG A 79 21.00 17.62 3.27
CA ARG A 79 21.62 16.98 4.42
C ARG A 79 20.72 15.93 5.04
N ALA A 80 19.44 16.27 5.25
CA ALA A 80 18.46 15.34 5.81
C ALA A 80 18.30 14.08 4.95
N LEU A 81 18.14 14.25 3.62
CA LEU A 81 18.00 13.14 2.69
C LEU A 81 19.29 12.31 2.62
N THR A 82 20.47 12.95 2.56
CA THR A 82 21.77 12.22 2.54
C THR A 82 21.97 11.41 3.83
N ILE A 83 21.71 12.02 5.00
CA ILE A 83 21.82 11.31 6.29
C ILE A 83 20.83 10.14 6.33
N LEU A 84 19.59 10.33 5.85
CA LEU A 84 18.60 9.28 5.77
C LEU A 84 19.12 8.11 4.91
N VAL A 85 19.62 8.41 3.70
CA VAL A 85 20.18 7.39 2.81
C VAL A 85 21.35 6.67 3.45
N LEU A 86 22.28 7.39 4.07
CA LEU A 86 23.44 6.78 4.72
C LEU A 86 23.06 5.88 5.92
N ILE A 87 22.03 6.26 6.69
CA ILE A 87 21.56 5.41 7.81
C ILE A 87 20.92 4.13 7.28
N VAL A 88 20.12 4.23 6.22
CA VAL A 88 19.35 3.11 5.69
C VAL A 88 20.23 2.17 4.85
N ASP A 89 21.06 2.73 3.98
CA ASP A 89 21.80 2.02 2.93
C ASP A 89 23.33 2.14 3.07
N LEU A 90 23.82 2.24 4.30
CA LEU A 90 25.26 2.19 4.51
C LEU A 90 25.81 0.86 3.95
N PRO A 91 26.81 0.87 3.04
CA PRO A 91 27.29 -0.35 2.36
C PRO A 91 28.17 -1.20 3.31
N ILE A 92 27.68 -1.48 4.49
CA ILE A 92 28.27 -2.34 5.51
C ILE A 92 27.28 -3.44 5.84
N ARG A 93 27.61 -4.68 5.49
CA ARG A 93 26.73 -5.85 5.63
C ARG A 93 26.22 -6.07 7.05
N GLU A 94 27.08 -5.87 8.04
CA GLU A 94 26.77 -5.99 9.46
C GLU A 94 25.78 -4.90 9.90
N TRP A 95 25.88 -3.69 9.31
CA TRP A 95 24.98 -2.57 9.60
C TRP A 95 23.54 -2.88 9.23
N LYS A 96 23.29 -3.38 8.02
CA LYS A 96 21.93 -3.78 7.59
C LYS A 96 21.33 -4.84 8.53
N ARG A 97 22.12 -5.85 8.92
CA ARG A 97 21.67 -6.87 9.87
C ARG A 97 21.30 -6.30 11.24
N ILE A 98 22.14 -5.40 11.78
CA ILE A 98 21.85 -4.72 13.05
C ILE A 98 20.60 -3.87 12.93
N LEU A 99 20.47 -3.13 11.86
CA LEU A 99 19.34 -2.25 11.59
C LEU A 99 18.02 -3.04 11.52
N ASP A 100 18.00 -4.13 10.76
CA ASP A 100 16.84 -5.04 10.66
C ASP A 100 16.52 -5.69 12.01
N ALA A 101 17.53 -6.15 12.75
CA ALA A 101 17.33 -6.75 14.06
C ALA A 101 16.77 -5.75 15.07
N VAL A 102 17.21 -4.49 15.04
CA VAL A 102 16.68 -3.42 15.91
C VAL A 102 15.26 -3.07 15.51
N VAL A 103 15.00 -2.84 14.22
CA VAL A 103 13.67 -2.43 13.73
C VAL A 103 12.64 -3.54 13.92
N SER A 104 13.03 -4.81 13.77
CA SER A 104 12.14 -5.95 14.04
C SER A 104 11.74 -6.07 15.51
N GLY A 105 12.46 -5.42 16.44
CA GLY A 105 12.04 -5.30 17.84
C GLY A 105 10.65 -4.64 18.04
N LEU A 106 10.18 -3.81 17.11
CA LEU A 106 8.79 -3.32 17.10
C LEU A 106 7.80 -4.40 16.63
N ALA A 107 8.21 -5.26 15.72
CA ALA A 107 7.36 -6.29 15.12
C ALA A 107 7.02 -7.44 16.08
N VAL A 108 7.87 -7.71 17.06
CA VAL A 108 7.68 -8.84 18.00
C VAL A 108 6.45 -8.67 18.91
N ASN A 109 6.03 -7.43 19.17
CA ASN A 109 4.78 -7.15 19.88
C ASN A 109 3.57 -7.04 18.97
N SER A 110 3.71 -7.38 17.70
CA SER A 110 2.62 -7.27 16.75
C SER A 110 1.92 -8.61 16.58
N ASP A 111 0.61 -8.56 16.49
CA ASP A 111 -0.23 -9.66 16.03
C ASP A 111 0.13 -10.05 14.57
N PHE A 112 1.06 -9.36 13.95
CA PHE A 112 1.62 -9.53 12.61
C PHE A 112 2.83 -10.45 12.49
N SER A 113 3.33 -11.01 13.58
CA SER A 113 4.57 -11.80 13.54
C SER A 113 4.39 -13.20 12.94
N VAL A 114 3.49 -13.35 11.96
CA VAL A 114 3.29 -14.65 11.27
C VAL A 114 4.61 -15.19 10.71
N TRP A 115 5.52 -14.30 10.33
CA TRP A 115 6.81 -14.63 9.72
C TRP A 115 8.02 -14.37 10.61
N ALA A 116 7.85 -13.75 11.79
CA ALA A 116 8.91 -13.62 12.77
C ALA A 116 8.83 -14.80 13.75
N MET A 117 9.89 -15.58 13.89
CA MET A 117 10.00 -16.53 15.00
C MET A 117 9.79 -15.76 16.30
N PRO A 118 8.87 -16.16 17.19
CA PRO A 118 8.76 -15.55 18.49
C PRO A 118 10.05 -15.82 19.26
N THR A 119 10.97 -14.87 19.19
CA THR A 119 12.08 -14.83 20.13
C THR A 119 11.48 -14.48 21.48
N GLU A 120 11.75 -15.32 22.47
CA GLU A 120 11.30 -15.15 23.84
C GLU A 120 11.54 -13.70 24.28
N ARG A 121 10.47 -13.06 24.80
CA ARG A 121 10.45 -11.75 25.47
C ARG A 121 11.42 -10.73 24.90
N VAL A 122 10.95 -9.94 23.95
CA VAL A 122 11.70 -8.74 23.55
C VAL A 122 11.87 -7.90 24.80
N ALA A 123 13.11 -7.74 25.24
CA ALA A 123 13.41 -6.85 26.34
C ALA A 123 12.85 -5.46 26.00
N VAL A 124 12.28 -4.79 27.00
CA VAL A 124 11.78 -3.38 26.85
C VAL A 124 12.83 -2.49 26.17
N VAL A 125 14.11 -2.77 26.40
CA VAL A 125 15.25 -2.11 25.78
C VAL A 125 15.21 -2.22 24.24
N ASN A 126 14.93 -3.43 23.69
CA ASN A 126 14.89 -3.61 22.23
C ASN A 126 13.69 -2.85 21.61
N PHE A 127 12.54 -2.83 22.30
CA PHE A 127 11.41 -2.04 21.87
C PHE A 127 11.72 -0.54 21.88
N LEU A 128 12.36 -0.03 22.93
CA LEU A 128 12.75 1.38 23.03
C LEU A 128 13.80 1.75 21.98
N ALA A 129 14.78 0.88 21.72
CA ALA A 129 15.78 1.08 20.66
C ALA A 129 15.12 1.13 19.28
N ALA A 130 14.21 0.22 19.00
CA ALA A 130 13.45 0.19 17.75
C ALA A 130 12.58 1.45 17.59
N ALA A 131 11.87 1.86 18.65
CA ALA A 131 11.06 3.07 18.65
C ALA A 131 11.90 4.33 18.44
N ALA A 132 13.07 4.42 19.05
CA ALA A 132 14.02 5.51 18.86
C ALA A 132 14.54 5.57 17.41
N MET A 133 14.91 4.42 16.86
CA MET A 133 15.42 4.33 15.48
C MET A 133 14.34 4.71 14.47
N VAL A 134 13.14 4.15 14.57
CA VAL A 134 12.01 4.49 13.68
C VAL A 134 11.68 5.97 13.81
N SER A 135 11.66 6.53 15.03
CA SER A 135 11.46 7.96 15.25
C SER A 135 12.54 8.81 14.58
N GLY A 136 13.80 8.37 14.62
CA GLY A 136 14.92 9.04 13.96
C GLY A 136 14.75 9.07 12.44
N ILE A 137 14.39 7.93 11.83
CA ILE A 137 14.09 7.83 10.39
C ILE A 137 12.92 8.76 10.02
N LEU A 138 11.82 8.73 10.78
CA LEU A 138 10.67 9.60 10.55
C LEU A 138 11.03 11.08 10.66
N LEU A 139 11.85 11.47 11.63
CA LEU A 139 12.32 12.84 11.75
C LEU A 139 13.16 13.29 10.55
N LEU A 140 13.95 12.42 9.95
CA LEU A 140 14.71 12.71 8.74
C LEU A 140 13.80 12.84 7.50
N VAL A 141 12.76 12.01 7.40
CA VAL A 141 11.71 12.14 6.37
C VAL A 141 11.02 13.50 6.53
N ILE A 142 10.54 13.81 7.74
CA ILE A 142 9.92 15.11 8.07
C ILE A 142 10.86 16.27 7.69
N ALA A 143 12.13 16.19 8.09
CA ALA A 143 13.14 17.22 7.81
C ALA A 143 13.38 17.42 6.30
N THR A 144 13.33 16.35 5.51
CA THR A 144 13.45 16.40 4.05
C THR A 144 12.27 17.16 3.42
N MET A 145 11.06 16.98 3.95
CA MET A 145 9.81 17.52 3.39
C MET A 145 9.52 18.98 3.83
N ILE A 146 10.03 19.43 4.98
CA ILE A 146 9.80 20.81 5.48
C ILE A 146 10.15 21.88 4.45
N PRO A 147 11.33 21.92 3.81
CA PRO A 147 11.65 22.95 2.83
C PRO A 147 10.76 22.92 1.59
N LEU A 148 10.32 21.73 1.16
CA LEU A 148 9.43 21.57 0.01
C LEU A 148 8.05 22.20 0.32
N GLY A 149 7.47 21.91 1.49
CA GLY A 149 6.23 22.55 1.93
C GLY A 149 6.35 24.08 2.06
N ALA A 150 7.47 24.57 2.61
CA ALA A 150 7.72 26.01 2.74
C ALA A 150 7.82 26.71 1.37
N TRP A 151 8.45 26.09 0.38
CA TRP A 151 8.56 26.64 -0.97
C TRP A 151 7.20 26.66 -1.70
N VAL A 152 6.44 25.56 -1.66
CA VAL A 152 5.08 25.54 -2.23
C VAL A 152 4.21 26.62 -1.60
N ALA A 153 4.21 26.71 -0.27
CA ALA A 153 3.40 27.69 0.45
C ALA A 153 3.81 29.14 0.11
N SER A 154 5.11 29.42 0.01
CA SER A 154 5.59 30.76 -0.35
C SER A 154 5.23 31.13 -1.80
N CYS A 155 5.25 30.19 -2.74
CA CYS A 155 4.80 30.43 -4.11
C CYS A 155 3.29 30.68 -4.19
N LEU A 156 2.48 29.98 -3.38
CA LEU A 156 1.04 30.20 -3.29
C LEU A 156 0.70 31.55 -2.65
N GLU A 157 1.40 31.95 -1.58
CA GLU A 157 1.18 33.26 -0.93
C GLU A 157 1.56 34.44 -1.83
N SER A 158 2.57 34.28 -2.70
CA SER A 158 2.98 35.32 -3.64
C SER A 158 2.13 35.41 -4.90
N SER A 159 1.16 34.49 -5.07
CA SER A 159 0.34 34.44 -6.27
C SER A 159 -0.89 35.35 -6.18
N GLU A 160 -1.12 36.19 -7.20
CA GLU A 160 -2.32 37.03 -7.31
C GLU A 160 -3.59 36.20 -7.58
N ARG A 161 -3.47 35.06 -8.29
CA ARG A 161 -4.56 34.16 -8.65
C ARG A 161 -4.40 32.83 -7.94
N ILE A 162 -4.82 32.78 -6.68
CA ILE A 162 -4.55 31.64 -5.80
C ILE A 162 -5.18 30.31 -6.30
N VAL A 163 -6.37 30.36 -6.94
CA VAL A 163 -7.04 29.17 -7.49
C VAL A 163 -6.26 28.60 -8.68
N THR A 164 -5.78 29.48 -9.58
CA THR A 164 -4.92 29.07 -10.70
C THR A 164 -3.59 28.49 -10.19
N ALA A 165 -2.95 29.16 -9.22
CA ALA A 165 -1.72 28.67 -8.62
C ALA A 165 -1.92 27.30 -7.94
N TYR A 166 -3.04 27.10 -7.24
CA TYR A 166 -3.36 25.79 -6.65
C TYR A 166 -3.60 24.71 -7.73
N SER A 167 -4.21 25.06 -8.87
CA SER A 167 -4.35 24.14 -10.01
C SER A 167 -2.98 23.75 -10.61
N VAL A 168 -2.04 24.70 -10.70
CA VAL A 168 -0.65 24.43 -11.12
C VAL A 168 0.07 23.50 -10.12
N ASN A 169 -0.15 23.71 -8.82
CA ASN A 169 0.37 22.81 -7.78
C ASN A 169 -0.17 21.37 -7.99
N LEU A 170 -1.46 21.18 -8.19
CA LEU A 170 -2.05 19.87 -8.45
C LEU A 170 -1.50 19.22 -9.73
N LEU A 171 -1.33 19.99 -10.80
CA LEU A 171 -0.76 19.49 -12.05
C LEU A 171 0.71 19.08 -11.90
N GLY A 172 1.51 19.88 -11.20
CA GLY A 172 2.90 19.54 -10.89
C GLY A 172 3.00 18.26 -10.06
N SER A 173 2.14 18.13 -9.06
CA SER A 173 2.00 16.93 -8.23
C SER A 173 1.65 15.69 -9.06
N LEU A 174 0.66 15.79 -9.95
CA LEU A 174 0.24 14.71 -10.85
C LEU A 174 1.42 14.22 -11.71
N ILE A 175 2.15 15.15 -12.33
CA ILE A 175 3.29 14.79 -13.19
C ILE A 175 4.44 14.22 -12.35
N GLY A 176 4.60 14.64 -11.09
CA GLY A 176 5.57 14.07 -10.15
C GLY A 176 5.30 12.60 -9.84
N VAL A 177 4.04 12.24 -9.57
CA VAL A 177 3.62 10.85 -9.37
C VAL A 177 3.91 9.99 -10.60
N TRP A 178 3.48 10.45 -11.79
CA TRP A 178 3.73 9.71 -13.04
C TRP A 178 5.20 9.66 -13.42
N GLY A 179 5.97 10.69 -13.11
CA GLY A 179 7.42 10.70 -13.30
C GLY A 179 8.08 9.56 -12.53
N PHE A 180 7.75 9.40 -11.25
CA PHE A 180 8.28 8.29 -10.45
C PHE A 180 7.71 6.93 -10.88
N ALA A 181 6.42 6.86 -11.18
CA ALA A 181 5.78 5.63 -11.67
C ALA A 181 6.42 5.13 -12.97
N GLY A 182 6.76 6.06 -13.91
CA GLY A 182 7.46 5.72 -15.13
C GLY A 182 8.84 5.11 -14.88
N LEU A 183 9.62 5.63 -13.92
CA LEU A 183 10.91 5.04 -13.56
C LEU A 183 10.75 3.64 -12.95
N SER A 184 9.73 3.45 -12.13
CA SER A 184 9.39 2.14 -11.56
C SER A 184 8.94 1.14 -12.62
N PHE A 185 8.20 1.61 -13.65
CA PHE A 185 7.77 0.78 -14.77
C PHE A 185 8.93 0.35 -15.68
N LEU A 186 9.98 1.16 -15.74
CA LEU A 186 11.20 0.87 -16.49
C LEU A 186 12.22 0.05 -15.68
N ASP A 187 11.82 -0.47 -14.52
CA ASP A 187 12.64 -1.28 -13.60
C ASP A 187 13.97 -0.59 -13.21
N LEU A 188 13.98 0.75 -13.16
CA LEU A 188 15.19 1.51 -12.87
C LEU A 188 15.56 1.42 -11.38
N PRO A 189 16.86 1.29 -11.06
CA PRO A 189 17.33 1.13 -9.69
C PRO A 189 17.27 2.45 -8.87
N PRO A 190 17.31 2.38 -7.53
CA PRO A 190 17.22 3.54 -6.63
C PRO A 190 18.24 4.64 -6.89
N ILE A 191 19.43 4.30 -7.39
CA ILE A 191 20.45 5.30 -7.74
C ILE A 191 19.90 6.34 -8.73
N VAL A 192 19.11 5.91 -9.72
CA VAL A 192 18.47 6.81 -10.69
C VAL A 192 17.41 7.67 -10.01
N TRP A 193 16.63 7.08 -9.09
CA TRP A 193 15.57 7.80 -8.37
C TRP A 193 16.16 8.91 -7.50
N PHE A 194 17.22 8.61 -6.74
CA PHE A 194 17.90 9.59 -5.89
C PHE A 194 18.67 10.64 -6.71
N ALA A 195 19.32 10.26 -7.80
CA ALA A 195 19.99 11.21 -8.69
C ALA A 195 19.01 12.27 -9.20
N ILE A 196 17.81 11.85 -9.65
CA ILE A 196 16.76 12.78 -10.09
C ILE A 196 16.25 13.63 -8.93
N ALA A 197 15.98 13.02 -7.75
CA ALA A 197 15.55 13.75 -6.56
C ALA A 197 16.55 14.87 -6.19
N PHE A 198 17.83 14.54 -6.11
CA PHE A 198 18.87 15.51 -5.80
C PHE A 198 19.01 16.59 -6.88
N ALA A 199 18.89 16.23 -8.17
CA ALA A 199 18.90 17.20 -9.28
C ALA A 199 17.73 18.18 -9.16
N LEU A 200 16.50 17.70 -8.84
CA LEU A 200 15.33 18.54 -8.60
C LEU A 200 15.56 19.47 -7.39
N LEU A 201 16.09 18.95 -6.29
CA LEU A 201 16.40 19.74 -5.11
C LEU A 201 17.48 20.78 -5.39
N LEU A 202 18.49 20.45 -6.21
CA LEU A 202 19.56 21.38 -6.61
C LEU A 202 19.02 22.54 -7.44
N PHE A 203 18.14 22.26 -8.41
CA PHE A 203 17.50 23.27 -9.23
C PHE A 203 16.75 24.33 -8.41
N MET A 204 16.26 23.98 -7.23
CA MET A 204 15.55 24.88 -6.33
C MET A 204 16.48 25.74 -5.45
N GLN A 205 17.79 25.47 -5.42
CA GLN A 205 18.76 26.23 -4.61
C GLN A 205 19.25 27.47 -5.36
N PRO A 206 19.11 28.68 -4.80
CA PRO A 206 19.43 29.91 -5.54
C PRO A 206 20.93 30.30 -5.55
N ARG A 207 21.81 29.57 -4.85
CA ARG A 207 23.21 29.99 -4.64
C ARG A 207 24.20 28.99 -5.21
N VAL A 208 24.99 29.46 -6.19
CA VAL A 208 26.07 28.71 -6.85
C VAL A 208 27.17 28.25 -5.87
N ARG A 209 27.40 28.98 -4.76
CA ARG A 209 28.44 28.67 -3.78
C ARG A 209 28.31 27.28 -3.14
N ASP A 210 27.10 26.75 -3.08
CA ASP A 210 26.81 25.48 -2.38
C ASP A 210 26.64 24.28 -3.32
N ILE A 211 26.81 24.49 -4.65
CA ILE A 211 26.71 23.42 -5.65
C ILE A 211 27.75 22.32 -5.37
N GLY A 212 28.97 22.70 -4.99
CA GLY A 212 30.02 21.73 -4.66
C GLY A 212 29.65 20.83 -3.49
N LEU A 213 29.12 21.41 -2.39
CA LEU A 213 28.66 20.64 -1.25
C LEU A 213 27.40 19.80 -1.59
N ALA A 214 26.45 20.37 -2.34
CA ALA A 214 25.29 19.64 -2.80
C ALA A 214 25.67 18.46 -3.70
N GLY A 215 26.63 18.67 -4.63
CA GLY A 215 27.18 17.61 -5.47
C GLY A 215 27.88 16.51 -4.67
N ALA A 216 28.67 16.86 -3.65
CA ALA A 216 29.34 15.91 -2.76
C ALA A 216 28.30 15.08 -1.96
N LEU A 217 27.26 15.71 -1.42
CA LEU A 217 26.19 15.03 -0.71
C LEU A 217 25.39 14.10 -1.65
N THR A 218 25.11 14.55 -2.88
CA THR A 218 24.46 13.72 -3.90
C THR A 218 25.30 12.51 -4.25
N LEU A 219 26.59 12.71 -4.52
CA LEU A 219 27.51 11.62 -4.84
C LEU A 219 27.59 10.61 -3.71
N LEU A 220 27.70 11.08 -2.48
CA LEU A 220 27.76 10.22 -1.29
C LEU A 220 26.48 9.39 -1.13
N ALA A 221 25.31 10.00 -1.31
CA ALA A 221 24.03 9.28 -1.26
C ALA A 221 23.90 8.28 -2.42
N CYS A 222 24.25 8.66 -3.65
CA CYS A 222 24.22 7.77 -4.80
C CYS A 222 25.19 6.59 -4.65
N LEU A 223 26.37 6.80 -4.06
CA LEU A 223 27.31 5.72 -3.77
C LEU A 223 26.79 4.77 -2.69
N ALA A 224 26.04 5.28 -1.70
CA ALA A 224 25.46 4.45 -0.66
C ALA A 224 24.36 3.52 -1.22
N VAL A 225 23.49 4.03 -2.08
CA VAL A 225 22.43 3.21 -2.74
C VAL A 225 22.95 2.42 -3.97
N LEU A 226 24.23 2.58 -4.32
CA LEU A 226 24.82 1.76 -5.35
C LEU A 226 24.96 0.34 -4.77
N GLU A 227 24.06 -0.52 -5.16
CA GLU A 227 24.13 -1.93 -4.78
C GLU A 227 25.40 -2.55 -5.37
N MET A 228 26.47 -2.51 -4.60
CA MET A 228 27.58 -3.41 -4.81
C MET A 228 27.04 -4.77 -4.41
N GLY A 229 26.71 -5.61 -5.42
CA GLY A 229 25.97 -6.85 -5.28
C GLY A 229 26.23 -7.56 -3.96
N HIS A 230 25.20 -7.83 -3.21
CA HIS A 230 25.30 -8.49 -1.92
C HIS A 230 25.70 -9.95 -2.15
N GLY A 231 26.96 -10.16 -2.38
CA GLY A 231 27.78 -11.37 -2.24
C GLY A 231 27.36 -12.69 -2.88
N SER A 232 26.10 -12.96 -3.17
CA SER A 232 25.64 -14.21 -3.78
C SER A 232 24.40 -14.05 -4.68
N SER A 233 23.84 -12.86 -4.84
CA SER A 233 22.72 -12.64 -5.74
C SER A 233 23.17 -12.73 -7.20
N VAL A 234 22.50 -13.58 -7.98
CA VAL A 234 22.73 -13.69 -9.43
C VAL A 234 22.15 -12.46 -10.14
N LYS A 235 21.04 -11.91 -9.62
CA LYS A 235 20.32 -10.81 -10.25
C LYS A 235 19.49 -10.06 -9.19
N THR A 236 19.56 -8.73 -9.21
CA THR A 236 18.68 -7.84 -8.44
C THR A 236 17.84 -7.00 -9.42
N VAL A 237 16.53 -6.98 -9.24
CA VAL A 237 15.59 -6.23 -10.09
C VAL A 237 14.56 -5.52 -9.22
N TRP A 238 14.24 -4.28 -9.61
CA TRP A 238 13.20 -3.48 -8.98
C TRP A 238 11.94 -3.52 -9.82
N SER A 239 11.07 -4.52 -9.58
CA SER A 239 9.78 -4.61 -10.27
C SER A 239 8.88 -3.43 -9.91
N PRO A 240 7.77 -3.19 -10.62
CA PRO A 240 6.82 -2.15 -10.22
C PRO A 240 6.25 -2.33 -8.80
N TYR A 241 6.31 -3.53 -8.23
CA TYR A 241 5.76 -3.86 -6.92
C TYR A 241 6.81 -3.88 -5.80
N GLN A 242 7.98 -4.44 -6.07
CA GLN A 242 8.91 -4.85 -5.03
C GLN A 242 10.36 -4.96 -5.54
N LYS A 243 11.31 -5.00 -4.62
CA LYS A 243 12.69 -5.38 -4.89
C LYS A 243 12.79 -6.90 -4.90
N LEU A 244 13.36 -7.45 -5.95
CA LEU A 244 13.54 -8.88 -6.15
C LEU A 244 15.03 -9.20 -6.26
N GLU A 245 15.50 -10.17 -5.47
CA GLU A 245 16.85 -10.69 -5.59
C GLU A 245 16.78 -12.20 -5.80
N VAL A 246 17.55 -12.70 -6.76
CA VAL A 246 17.63 -14.13 -7.08
C VAL A 246 18.98 -14.65 -6.61
N HIS A 247 18.96 -15.68 -5.78
CA HIS A 247 20.13 -16.38 -5.30
C HIS A 247 20.14 -17.79 -5.87
N ARG A 248 21.29 -18.23 -6.39
CA ARG A 248 21.44 -19.61 -6.89
C ARG A 248 21.77 -20.53 -5.72
N GLY A 249 20.96 -21.54 -5.54
CA GLY A 249 21.19 -22.64 -4.62
C GLY A 249 21.92 -23.81 -5.28
N GLU A 250 21.90 -24.97 -4.62
CA GLU A 250 22.40 -26.24 -5.14
C GLU A 250 21.41 -26.82 -6.15
N ASP A 251 21.88 -27.71 -7.04
CA ASP A 251 21.05 -28.47 -7.98
C ASP A 251 20.12 -27.64 -8.87
N ASP A 252 20.61 -26.47 -9.34
CA ASP A 252 19.84 -25.51 -10.17
C ASP A 252 18.53 -25.04 -9.53
N GLN A 253 18.48 -25.04 -8.21
CA GLN A 253 17.43 -24.37 -7.46
C GLN A 253 17.78 -22.88 -7.31
N TYR A 254 16.76 -22.06 -7.17
CA TYR A 254 16.93 -20.61 -6.94
C TYR A 254 16.03 -20.15 -5.81
N GLU A 255 16.60 -19.35 -4.93
CA GLU A 255 15.83 -18.63 -3.90
C GLU A 255 15.53 -17.21 -4.40
N ILE A 256 14.28 -16.80 -4.33
CA ILE A 256 13.86 -15.43 -4.62
C ILE A 256 13.53 -14.77 -3.29
N THR A 257 14.21 -13.67 -3.01
CA THR A 257 13.88 -12.79 -1.89
C THR A 257 13.12 -11.56 -2.37
N VAL A 258 12.18 -11.12 -1.57
CA VAL A 258 11.36 -9.93 -1.79
C VAL A 258 11.58 -8.95 -0.65
N ASN A 259 11.96 -7.71 -0.99
CA ASN A 259 12.18 -6.64 0.00
C ASN A 259 13.08 -7.13 1.15
N ASN A 260 14.22 -7.74 0.80
CA ASN A 260 15.22 -8.33 1.71
C ASN A 260 14.70 -9.49 2.59
N SER A 261 13.60 -10.14 2.21
CA SER A 261 13.01 -11.28 2.94
C SER A 261 12.86 -12.48 2.03
N GLY A 262 13.14 -13.69 2.53
CA GLY A 262 12.86 -14.92 1.79
C GLY A 262 11.40 -14.98 1.39
N TYR A 263 11.12 -15.34 0.15
CA TYR A 263 9.78 -15.29 -0.41
C TYR A 263 9.36 -16.61 -1.07
N MET A 264 10.11 -17.07 -2.05
CA MET A 264 9.83 -18.32 -2.72
C MET A 264 11.12 -18.99 -3.20
N THR A 265 11.03 -20.26 -3.50
CA THR A 265 12.10 -21.01 -4.13
C THR A 265 11.63 -21.56 -5.48
N ILE A 266 12.46 -21.46 -6.51
CA ILE A 266 12.29 -22.23 -7.74
C ILE A 266 12.87 -23.61 -7.47
N ALA A 267 12.00 -24.60 -7.35
CA ALA A 267 12.40 -25.97 -7.06
C ALA A 267 12.81 -26.71 -8.34
N ASN A 268 13.76 -27.60 -8.20
CA ASN A 268 14.11 -28.58 -9.25
C ASN A 268 13.56 -29.96 -8.83
N LEU A 269 12.52 -30.39 -9.54
CA LEU A 269 11.91 -31.72 -9.35
C LEU A 269 11.90 -32.50 -10.66
N THR A 270 12.92 -32.25 -11.51
CA THR A 270 13.09 -32.99 -12.76
C THR A 270 13.34 -34.47 -12.48
N PRO A 271 12.89 -35.39 -13.37
CA PRO A 271 13.13 -36.81 -13.22
C PRO A 271 14.62 -37.15 -13.03
N GLU A 272 15.50 -36.43 -13.72
CA GLU A 272 16.96 -36.65 -13.64
C GLU A 272 17.49 -36.36 -12.24
N LEU A 273 16.98 -35.34 -11.54
CA LEU A 273 17.40 -35.07 -10.18
C LEU A 273 16.80 -36.07 -9.19
N LEU A 274 15.54 -36.44 -9.36
CA LEU A 274 14.88 -37.43 -8.48
C LEU A 274 15.53 -38.84 -8.63
N GLU A 275 16.05 -39.20 -9.83
CA GLU A 275 16.80 -40.42 -10.02
C GLU A 275 18.19 -40.36 -9.39
N ARG A 276 18.84 -39.22 -9.42
CA ARG A 276 20.19 -39.00 -8.88
C ARG A 276 20.21 -38.92 -7.36
N ASP A 277 19.14 -38.35 -6.73
CA ASP A 277 19.01 -38.19 -5.28
C ASP A 277 17.89 -39.07 -4.71
N PRO A 278 18.19 -40.28 -4.19
CA PRO A 278 17.19 -41.16 -3.57
C PRO A 278 16.49 -40.54 -2.36
N ARG A 279 17.18 -39.67 -1.58
CA ARG A 279 16.57 -39.04 -0.40
C ARG A 279 15.49 -38.05 -0.83
N LEU A 280 15.78 -37.24 -1.83
CA LEU A 280 14.80 -36.32 -2.41
C LEU A 280 13.61 -37.08 -2.99
N ARG A 281 13.87 -38.14 -3.74
CA ARG A 281 12.82 -38.99 -4.31
C ARG A 281 11.90 -39.56 -3.23
N ASP A 282 12.46 -40.07 -2.13
CA ASP A 282 11.69 -40.65 -1.04
C ASP A 282 10.86 -39.57 -0.31
N GLN A 283 11.43 -38.37 -0.07
CA GLN A 283 10.71 -37.23 0.48
C GLN A 283 9.60 -36.78 -0.47
N TYR A 284 9.87 -36.69 -1.76
CA TYR A 284 8.90 -36.31 -2.78
C TYR A 284 7.75 -37.32 -2.81
N ALA A 285 8.04 -38.63 -2.78
CA ALA A 285 7.04 -39.71 -2.75
C ALA A 285 6.19 -39.73 -1.49
N ALA A 286 6.73 -39.29 -0.35
CA ALA A 286 5.98 -39.17 0.91
C ALA A 286 4.85 -38.13 0.83
N GLY A 287 4.94 -37.20 -0.12
CA GLY A 287 3.93 -36.18 -0.40
C GLY A 287 4.42 -34.75 -0.17
N ASN A 288 4.04 -33.87 -1.05
CA ASN A 288 4.38 -32.46 -1.01
C ASN A 288 3.16 -31.58 -1.30
N SER A 289 3.23 -30.30 -0.94
CA SER A 289 2.12 -29.35 -1.07
C SER A 289 1.78 -28.98 -2.53
N TYR A 290 2.64 -29.30 -3.49
CA TYR A 290 2.44 -28.96 -4.91
C TYR A 290 1.75 -30.09 -5.68
N ASP A 291 2.23 -31.32 -5.59
CA ASP A 291 1.71 -32.45 -6.39
C ASP A 291 0.59 -33.21 -5.70
N THR A 292 0.65 -33.36 -4.37
CA THR A 292 -0.34 -34.15 -3.62
C THR A 292 -1.79 -33.71 -3.84
N PRO A 293 -2.13 -32.40 -3.91
CA PRO A 293 -3.52 -31.98 -4.12
C PRO A 293 -4.16 -32.51 -5.42
N TYR A 294 -3.37 -32.75 -6.46
CA TYR A 294 -3.86 -33.24 -7.75
C TYR A 294 -4.47 -34.65 -7.64
N ARG A 295 -4.04 -35.44 -6.67
CA ARG A 295 -4.57 -36.80 -6.42
C ARG A 295 -6.04 -36.79 -5.99
N PHE A 296 -6.55 -35.67 -5.51
CA PHE A 296 -7.94 -35.51 -5.08
C PHE A 296 -8.87 -35.06 -6.22
N ALA A 297 -8.36 -34.60 -7.33
CA ALA A 297 -9.15 -34.24 -8.50
C ALA A 297 -9.45 -35.48 -9.37
N SER A 298 -10.65 -35.53 -9.94
CA SER A 298 -11.08 -36.61 -10.84
C SER A 298 -10.68 -36.36 -12.29
N GLN A 299 -10.60 -35.10 -12.69
CA GLN A 299 -10.23 -34.62 -14.03
C GLN A 299 -9.32 -33.40 -13.91
N LEU A 300 -8.46 -33.22 -14.91
CA LEU A 300 -7.47 -32.13 -14.95
C LEU A 300 -7.42 -31.47 -16.34
N ASP A 301 -8.55 -31.50 -17.08
CA ASP A 301 -8.58 -30.91 -18.42
C ASP A 301 -8.34 -29.40 -18.39
N ASN A 302 -8.92 -28.71 -17.39
CA ASN A 302 -8.75 -27.28 -17.21
C ASN A 302 -8.38 -26.97 -15.75
N VAL A 303 -7.20 -26.40 -15.56
CA VAL A 303 -6.66 -26.04 -14.24
C VAL A 303 -6.45 -24.53 -14.17
N LEU A 304 -6.86 -23.92 -13.07
CA LEU A 304 -6.53 -22.54 -12.74
C LEU A 304 -5.53 -22.51 -11.59
N ILE A 305 -4.45 -21.80 -11.77
CA ILE A 305 -3.46 -21.53 -10.72
C ILE A 305 -3.51 -20.05 -10.39
N VAL A 306 -3.95 -19.76 -9.16
CA VAL A 306 -4.07 -18.44 -8.57
C VAL A 306 -2.78 -18.11 -7.84
N GLY A 307 -2.00 -17.14 -8.36
CA GLY A 307 -0.65 -16.82 -7.89
C GLY A 307 0.36 -17.89 -8.31
N SER A 308 0.61 -17.97 -9.61
CA SER A 308 1.46 -19.01 -10.18
C SER A 308 2.96 -18.80 -9.89
N GLY A 309 3.35 -17.59 -9.44
CA GLY A 309 4.72 -17.28 -9.05
C GLY A 309 5.74 -17.61 -10.12
N ALA A 310 6.88 -18.12 -9.70
CA ALA A 310 7.94 -18.58 -10.60
C ALA A 310 7.69 -19.98 -11.20
N GLY A 311 6.48 -20.57 -11.02
CA GLY A 311 6.05 -21.73 -11.81
C GLY A 311 6.06 -23.08 -11.12
N ASN A 312 6.34 -23.21 -9.83
CA ASN A 312 6.31 -24.50 -9.13
C ASN A 312 4.94 -25.20 -9.22
N ASP A 313 3.84 -24.45 -9.00
CA ASP A 313 2.48 -24.99 -9.15
C ASP A 313 2.14 -25.33 -10.61
N VAL A 314 2.67 -24.56 -11.55
CA VAL A 314 2.49 -24.83 -12.99
C VAL A 314 3.23 -26.11 -13.41
N ALA A 315 4.46 -26.30 -12.89
CA ALA A 315 5.23 -27.53 -13.10
C ALA A 315 4.49 -28.75 -12.49
N ALA A 316 3.94 -28.60 -11.28
CA ALA A 316 3.15 -29.66 -10.65
C ALA A 316 1.90 -30.00 -11.49
N ALA A 317 1.17 -29.02 -12.01
CA ALA A 317 0.04 -29.25 -12.90
C ALA A 317 0.42 -30.06 -14.15
N LEU A 318 1.55 -29.69 -14.77
CA LEU A 318 2.06 -30.39 -15.95
C LEU A 318 2.49 -31.82 -15.63
N ARG A 319 3.23 -32.05 -14.52
CA ARG A 319 3.65 -33.39 -14.06
C ARG A 319 2.44 -34.30 -13.80
N ASN A 320 1.34 -33.73 -13.29
CA ASN A 320 0.10 -34.46 -13.01
C ASN A 320 -0.85 -34.54 -14.23
N GLY A 321 -0.40 -34.16 -15.42
CA GLY A 321 -1.10 -34.40 -16.68
C GLY A 321 -2.19 -33.40 -17.02
N ALA A 322 -2.17 -32.19 -16.47
CA ALA A 322 -3.13 -31.13 -16.81
C ALA A 322 -3.22 -30.89 -18.33
N GLY A 323 -4.45 -30.76 -18.84
CA GLY A 323 -4.73 -30.53 -20.27
C GLY A 323 -4.48 -29.09 -20.67
N HIS A 324 -5.08 -28.12 -19.95
CA HIS A 324 -4.92 -26.68 -20.12
C HIS A 324 -4.76 -26.00 -18.75
N ILE A 325 -3.85 -25.07 -18.67
CA ILE A 325 -3.52 -24.37 -17.41
C ILE A 325 -3.60 -22.86 -17.65
N ASP A 326 -4.51 -22.20 -16.93
CA ASP A 326 -4.49 -20.75 -16.77
C ASP A 326 -3.65 -20.41 -15.52
N ALA A 327 -2.48 -19.81 -15.73
CA ALA A 327 -1.53 -19.45 -14.67
C ALA A 327 -1.54 -17.93 -14.47
N VAL A 328 -2.12 -17.48 -13.35
CA VAL A 328 -2.29 -16.04 -13.07
C VAL A 328 -1.20 -15.58 -12.10
N GLU A 329 -0.45 -14.56 -12.53
CA GLU A 329 0.62 -13.92 -11.72
C GLU A 329 0.53 -12.41 -11.87
N ILE A 330 0.71 -11.69 -10.76
CA ILE A 330 0.61 -10.23 -10.75
C ILE A 330 1.94 -9.56 -11.13
N ASP A 331 3.09 -10.15 -10.73
CA ASP A 331 4.41 -9.56 -10.93
C ASP A 331 5.07 -10.11 -12.21
N PRO A 332 5.22 -9.27 -13.26
CA PRO A 332 5.82 -9.71 -14.51
C PRO A 332 7.28 -10.17 -14.38
N ILE A 333 8.00 -9.68 -13.35
CA ILE A 333 9.40 -10.06 -13.14
C ILE A 333 9.49 -11.44 -12.49
N ILE A 334 8.61 -11.76 -11.54
CA ILE A 334 8.54 -13.11 -10.95
C ILE A 334 8.18 -14.13 -12.02
N TYR A 335 7.18 -13.83 -12.85
CA TYR A 335 6.87 -14.65 -14.04
C TYR A 335 8.09 -14.81 -14.95
N GLY A 336 8.83 -13.71 -15.22
CA GLY A 336 10.05 -13.73 -16.03
C GLY A 336 11.11 -14.66 -15.46
N PHE A 337 11.33 -14.65 -14.15
CA PHE A 337 12.27 -15.59 -13.49
C PHE A 337 11.82 -17.04 -13.64
N GLY A 338 10.54 -17.33 -13.49
CA GLY A 338 10.02 -18.68 -13.70
C GLY A 338 10.21 -19.16 -15.15
N ARG A 339 10.03 -18.26 -16.13
CA ARG A 339 10.24 -18.56 -17.54
C ARG A 339 11.70 -18.80 -17.89
N GLU A 340 12.63 -18.04 -17.28
CA GLU A 340 14.07 -18.10 -17.59
C GLU A 340 14.80 -19.18 -16.78
N LEU A 341 14.50 -19.30 -15.49
CA LEU A 341 15.32 -20.03 -14.53
C LEU A 341 14.72 -21.37 -14.08
N HIS A 342 13.41 -21.61 -14.27
CA HIS A 342 12.79 -22.84 -13.77
C HIS A 342 13.31 -24.06 -14.56
N PRO A 343 13.90 -25.09 -13.89
CA PRO A 343 14.50 -26.24 -14.56
C PRO A 343 13.52 -27.02 -15.43
N GLU A 344 12.27 -27.16 -14.97
CA GLU A 344 11.21 -27.86 -15.70
C GLU A 344 10.54 -27.02 -16.81
N LYS A 345 10.90 -25.73 -16.93
CA LYS A 345 10.42 -24.80 -17.97
C LYS A 345 8.89 -24.76 -18.14
N PRO A 346 8.10 -24.69 -17.06
CA PRO A 346 6.65 -24.86 -17.12
C PRO A 346 5.96 -23.83 -18.01
N TYR A 347 6.41 -22.58 -18.01
CA TYR A 347 5.84 -21.50 -18.81
C TYR A 347 6.17 -21.59 -20.33
N GLN A 348 7.00 -22.55 -20.74
CA GLN A 348 7.28 -22.80 -22.16
C GLN A 348 6.36 -23.86 -22.78
N SER A 349 5.53 -24.53 -21.94
CA SER A 349 4.57 -25.52 -22.42
C SER A 349 3.39 -24.87 -23.15
N SER A 350 3.01 -25.45 -24.30
CA SER A 350 1.82 -25.01 -25.06
C SER A 350 0.49 -25.19 -24.31
N LYS A 351 0.48 -25.99 -23.25
CA LYS A 351 -0.67 -26.19 -22.37
C LYS A 351 -0.89 -25.03 -21.39
N VAL A 352 0.09 -24.13 -21.24
CA VAL A 352 0.07 -23.06 -20.24
C VAL A 352 -0.21 -21.71 -20.87
N ARG A 353 -1.27 -21.07 -20.41
CA ARG A 353 -1.57 -19.68 -20.69
C ARG A 353 -1.20 -18.85 -19.46
N ALA A 354 -0.07 -18.15 -19.50
CA ALA A 354 0.27 -17.18 -18.46
C ALA A 354 -0.57 -15.91 -18.61
N VAL A 355 -1.13 -15.45 -17.50
CA VAL A 355 -1.96 -14.25 -17.42
C VAL A 355 -1.35 -13.30 -16.39
N LEU A 356 -0.80 -12.18 -16.86
CA LEU A 356 -0.26 -11.13 -15.99
C LEU A 356 -1.39 -10.23 -15.53
N ASP A 357 -1.98 -10.55 -14.38
CA ASP A 357 -3.15 -9.85 -13.84
C ASP A 357 -3.28 -10.09 -12.32
N ASP A 358 -4.09 -9.25 -11.67
CA ASP A 358 -4.55 -9.51 -10.31
C ASP A 358 -5.49 -10.73 -10.29
N ALA A 359 -5.19 -11.69 -9.43
CA ALA A 359 -5.93 -12.97 -9.37
C ALA A 359 -7.39 -12.78 -8.98
N ARG A 360 -7.69 -11.82 -8.08
CA ARG A 360 -9.06 -11.50 -7.68
C ARG A 360 -9.86 -10.92 -8.83
N ASP A 361 -9.28 -9.98 -9.59
CA ASP A 361 -9.92 -9.38 -10.76
C ASP A 361 -10.10 -10.42 -11.86
N PHE A 362 -9.09 -11.28 -12.11
CA PHE A 362 -9.20 -12.38 -13.06
C PHE A 362 -10.37 -13.30 -12.73
N MET A 363 -10.46 -13.79 -11.48
CA MET A 363 -11.54 -14.69 -11.08
C MET A 363 -12.92 -14.04 -11.23
N ARG A 364 -13.06 -12.77 -10.86
CA ARG A 364 -14.34 -12.04 -10.99
C ARG A 364 -14.80 -11.91 -12.45
N ARG A 365 -13.86 -11.73 -13.38
CA ARG A 365 -14.15 -11.52 -14.81
C ARG A 365 -14.26 -12.82 -15.60
N SER A 366 -13.60 -13.89 -15.13
CA SER A 366 -13.56 -15.16 -15.86
C SER A 366 -14.93 -15.82 -15.93
N THR A 367 -15.22 -16.37 -17.11
CA THR A 367 -16.37 -17.24 -17.39
C THR A 367 -15.96 -18.70 -17.61
N ASN A 368 -14.64 -18.96 -17.62
CA ASN A 368 -14.11 -20.32 -17.76
C ASN A 368 -14.53 -21.20 -16.58
N ARG A 369 -14.60 -22.52 -16.82
CA ARG A 369 -14.89 -23.50 -15.79
C ARG A 369 -13.71 -24.45 -15.65
N TYR A 370 -13.33 -24.74 -14.41
CA TYR A 370 -12.13 -25.50 -14.09
C TYR A 370 -12.45 -26.79 -13.37
N ASP A 371 -11.68 -27.82 -13.65
CA ASP A 371 -11.68 -29.08 -12.92
C ASP A 371 -10.94 -28.94 -11.58
N LEU A 372 -9.90 -28.07 -11.58
CA LEU A 372 -9.10 -27.80 -10.40
C LEU A 372 -8.75 -26.33 -10.35
N ILE A 373 -8.94 -25.71 -9.19
CA ILE A 373 -8.44 -24.37 -8.89
C ILE A 373 -7.48 -24.48 -7.71
N VAL A 374 -6.23 -24.07 -7.92
CA VAL A 374 -5.20 -24.08 -6.87
C VAL A 374 -4.85 -22.65 -6.50
N PHE A 375 -5.05 -22.29 -5.25
CA PHE A 375 -4.45 -21.11 -4.65
C PHE A 375 -3.04 -21.49 -4.21
N GLY A 376 -2.05 -20.92 -4.90
CA GLY A 376 -0.65 -21.04 -4.52
C GLY A 376 -0.39 -20.42 -3.15
N LEU A 377 0.86 -20.45 -2.71
CA LEU A 377 1.28 -19.72 -1.50
C LEU A 377 1.42 -18.23 -1.87
N LEU A 378 0.32 -17.50 -1.80
CA LEU A 378 0.18 -16.11 -2.26
C LEU A 378 0.53 -15.08 -1.20
N ASP A 379 1.09 -15.49 -0.08
CA ASP A 379 1.47 -14.58 0.98
C ASP A 379 2.45 -13.52 0.47
N SER A 380 2.00 -12.29 0.48
CA SER A 380 2.78 -11.15 -0.01
C SER A 380 3.39 -10.36 1.14
N HIS A 381 4.67 -10.00 1.00
CA HIS A 381 5.32 -9.04 1.88
C HIS A 381 5.15 -7.58 1.42
N THR A 382 4.32 -7.35 0.41
CA THR A 382 4.17 -6.07 -0.27
C THR A 382 2.78 -5.49 -0.08
N GLN A 383 2.71 -4.17 0.03
CA GLN A 383 1.45 -3.42 0.12
C GLN A 383 0.84 -3.21 -1.27
N SER A 384 -0.50 -3.20 -1.35
CA SER A 384 -1.21 -2.88 -2.57
C SER A 384 -1.14 -1.40 -2.94
N SER A 385 -1.01 -0.52 -1.95
CA SER A 385 -0.97 0.94 -2.14
C SER A 385 -0.36 1.63 -0.93
N SER A 386 0.36 2.73 -1.16
CA SER A 386 0.84 3.63 -0.11
C SER A 386 -0.27 4.37 0.64
N LEU A 387 -1.48 4.36 0.10
CA LEU A 387 -2.64 5.07 0.64
C LEU A 387 -3.59 4.18 1.45
N SER A 388 -3.46 2.83 1.37
CA SER A 388 -4.38 1.93 2.03
C SER A 388 -3.68 0.96 2.98
N ASN A 389 -4.38 0.50 4.02
CA ASN A 389 -3.91 -0.54 4.94
C ASN A 389 -4.05 -1.96 4.34
N MET A 390 -3.91 -2.11 3.02
CA MET A 390 -4.13 -3.36 2.31
C MET A 390 -2.82 -3.90 1.75
N ARG A 391 -2.60 -5.20 1.93
CA ARG A 391 -1.55 -5.94 1.21
C ARG A 391 -2.12 -6.43 -0.11
N ILE A 392 -1.25 -6.77 -1.05
CA ILE A 392 -1.66 -7.26 -2.39
C ILE A 392 -2.51 -8.53 -2.27
N ASP A 393 -2.18 -9.40 -1.32
CA ASP A 393 -2.85 -10.69 -1.09
C ASP A 393 -4.17 -10.60 -0.31
N ASN A 394 -4.48 -9.50 0.35
CA ASN A 394 -5.61 -9.43 1.28
C ASN A 394 -6.96 -9.76 0.62
N TYR A 395 -7.23 -9.25 -0.58
CA TYR A 395 -8.48 -9.50 -1.28
C TYR A 395 -8.57 -10.89 -1.93
N VAL A 396 -7.46 -11.60 -2.06
CA VAL A 396 -7.44 -12.96 -2.60
C VAL A 396 -7.94 -13.98 -1.59
N TYR A 397 -7.74 -13.71 -0.29
CA TYR A 397 -8.14 -14.60 0.80
C TYR A 397 -9.38 -14.12 1.55
N THR A 398 -10.37 -13.57 0.83
CA THR A 398 -11.66 -13.20 1.39
C THR A 398 -12.72 -14.27 1.08
N ARG A 399 -13.80 -14.27 1.87
CA ARG A 399 -14.97 -15.12 1.64
C ARG A 399 -15.50 -14.94 0.22
N GLU A 400 -15.64 -13.71 -0.23
CA GLU A 400 -16.13 -13.38 -1.56
C GLU A 400 -15.18 -13.87 -2.67
N SER A 401 -13.87 -13.96 -2.39
CA SER A 401 -12.89 -14.55 -3.31
C SER A 401 -13.13 -16.05 -3.48
N PHE A 402 -13.35 -16.75 -2.38
CA PHE A 402 -13.62 -18.19 -2.44
C PHE A 402 -15.00 -18.48 -3.04
N GLU A 403 -16.00 -17.61 -2.88
CA GLU A 403 -17.27 -17.67 -3.58
C GLU A 403 -17.10 -17.49 -5.11
N ASP A 404 -16.22 -16.57 -5.54
CA ASP A 404 -15.89 -16.43 -6.96
C ASP A 404 -15.14 -17.66 -7.50
N ALA A 405 -14.21 -18.22 -6.73
CA ALA A 405 -13.53 -19.47 -7.11
C ALA A 405 -14.53 -20.62 -7.22
N LYS A 406 -15.44 -20.79 -6.24
CA LYS A 406 -16.51 -21.78 -6.29
C LYS A 406 -17.37 -21.64 -7.55
N ARG A 407 -17.72 -20.40 -7.93
CA ARG A 407 -18.48 -20.12 -9.18
C ARG A 407 -17.75 -20.61 -10.42
N LEU A 408 -16.42 -20.62 -10.44
CA LEU A 408 -15.61 -21.05 -11.57
C LEU A 408 -15.35 -22.57 -11.59
N LEU A 409 -15.72 -23.32 -10.57
CA LEU A 409 -15.59 -24.77 -10.58
C LEU A 409 -16.64 -25.42 -11.50
N LYS A 410 -16.24 -26.50 -12.20
CA LYS A 410 -17.17 -27.48 -12.77
C LYS A 410 -17.90 -28.22 -11.63
N PRO A 411 -18.99 -28.94 -11.90
CA PRO A 411 -19.75 -29.63 -10.84
C PRO A 411 -18.89 -30.53 -9.93
N ALA A 412 -18.01 -31.35 -10.49
CA ALA A 412 -17.05 -32.20 -9.77
C ALA A 412 -15.67 -31.56 -9.60
N GLY A 413 -15.58 -30.24 -9.83
CA GLY A 413 -14.34 -29.48 -9.72
C GLY A 413 -13.90 -29.32 -8.27
N VAL A 414 -12.61 -29.20 -8.06
CA VAL A 414 -11.95 -29.15 -6.75
C VAL A 414 -11.27 -27.81 -6.54
N LEU A 415 -11.45 -27.20 -5.38
CA LEU A 415 -10.74 -26.03 -4.89
C LEU A 415 -9.67 -26.46 -3.90
N VAL A 416 -8.46 -26.01 -4.09
CA VAL A 416 -7.32 -26.24 -3.20
C VAL A 416 -6.80 -24.91 -2.67
N ILE A 417 -6.75 -24.78 -1.36
CA ILE A 417 -6.11 -23.65 -0.67
C ILE A 417 -4.87 -24.17 0.04
N LYS A 418 -3.72 -23.59 -0.25
CA LYS A 418 -2.45 -23.87 0.43
C LYS A 418 -2.03 -22.65 1.23
N PHE A 419 -1.62 -22.85 2.48
CA PHE A 419 -1.13 -21.77 3.31
C PHE A 419 -0.14 -22.28 4.35
N GLU A 420 0.95 -21.53 4.57
CA GLU A 420 1.90 -21.86 5.64
C GLU A 420 1.34 -21.40 7.00
N VAL A 421 0.78 -22.34 7.76
CA VAL A 421 0.27 -22.07 9.11
C VAL A 421 1.26 -22.57 10.15
N ARG A 422 1.86 -21.66 10.90
CA ARG A 422 2.81 -21.99 12.00
C ARG A 422 2.12 -21.99 13.35
N SER A 423 2.64 -22.76 14.31
CA SER A 423 2.04 -23.05 15.63
C SER A 423 1.46 -21.84 16.37
N PRO A 424 2.07 -20.67 16.52
CA PRO A 424 1.40 -19.59 17.26
C PRO A 424 0.19 -19.02 16.53
N HIS A 425 -0.01 -19.36 15.25
CA HIS A 425 -1.05 -18.80 14.38
C HIS A 425 -2.04 -19.85 13.85
N ALA A 426 -2.25 -20.92 14.61
CA ALA A 426 -3.24 -21.98 14.29
C ALA A 426 -4.64 -21.44 13.93
N TRP A 427 -5.02 -20.28 14.48
CA TRP A 427 -6.26 -19.58 14.17
C TRP A 427 -6.41 -19.22 12.67
N MET A 428 -5.32 -19.13 11.91
CA MET A 428 -5.41 -18.91 10.46
C MET A 428 -5.92 -20.15 9.74
N GLY A 429 -5.43 -21.33 10.11
CA GLY A 429 -5.95 -22.58 9.58
C GLY A 429 -7.42 -22.80 9.94
N GLN A 430 -7.82 -22.47 11.18
CA GLN A 430 -9.23 -22.49 11.60
C GLN A 430 -10.08 -21.52 10.78
N ARG A 431 -9.57 -20.32 10.46
CA ARG A 431 -10.25 -19.35 9.59
C ARG A 431 -10.51 -19.92 8.21
N PHE A 432 -9.51 -20.50 7.54
CA PHE A 432 -9.67 -21.11 6.22
C PHE A 432 -10.67 -22.26 6.28
N HIS A 433 -10.53 -23.17 7.23
CA HIS A 433 -11.45 -24.27 7.43
C HIS A 433 -12.89 -23.78 7.60
N SER A 434 -13.13 -22.83 8.49
CA SER A 434 -14.46 -22.28 8.77
C SER A 434 -15.06 -21.57 7.56
N MET A 435 -14.29 -20.73 6.84
CA MET A 435 -14.80 -20.05 5.65
C MET A 435 -15.17 -21.04 4.55
N LEU A 436 -14.33 -22.04 4.29
CA LEU A 436 -14.59 -23.05 3.29
C LEU A 436 -15.82 -23.89 3.66
N SER A 437 -15.92 -24.35 4.92
CA SER A 437 -17.10 -25.09 5.40
C SER A 437 -18.40 -24.29 5.23
N GLN A 438 -18.38 -22.98 5.49
CA GLN A 438 -19.57 -22.14 5.30
C GLN A 438 -19.94 -21.97 3.82
N ILE A 439 -18.95 -21.83 2.94
CA ILE A 439 -19.17 -21.60 1.51
C ILE A 439 -19.65 -22.88 0.82
N PHE A 440 -19.05 -24.03 1.12
CA PHE A 440 -19.33 -25.29 0.46
C PHE A 440 -20.35 -26.16 1.20
N SER A 441 -20.67 -25.82 2.46
CA SER A 441 -21.60 -26.57 3.34
C SER A 441 -21.10 -27.95 3.77
N HIS A 442 -19.78 -28.19 3.63
CA HIS A 442 -19.08 -29.40 4.06
C HIS A 442 -17.80 -29.02 4.79
N SER A 443 -17.22 -29.94 5.54
CA SER A 443 -15.88 -29.75 6.11
C SER A 443 -14.83 -30.08 5.04
N PRO A 444 -13.82 -29.23 4.83
CA PRO A 444 -12.78 -29.50 3.86
C PRO A 444 -11.95 -30.73 4.23
N VAL A 445 -11.48 -31.46 3.24
CA VAL A 445 -10.39 -32.41 3.41
C VAL A 445 -9.15 -31.59 3.74
N ALA A 446 -8.51 -31.85 4.89
CA ALA A 446 -7.41 -31.04 5.35
C ALA A 446 -6.22 -31.92 5.81
N PHE A 447 -5.03 -31.57 5.41
CA PHE A 447 -3.78 -32.24 5.78
C PHE A 447 -2.58 -31.29 5.75
N TYR A 448 -1.48 -31.72 6.29
CA TYR A 448 -0.24 -30.97 6.33
C TYR A 448 0.85 -31.63 5.48
N CYS A 449 1.46 -30.88 4.60
CA CYS A 449 2.65 -31.27 3.88
C CYS A 449 3.89 -30.64 4.54
N ALA A 450 4.82 -31.48 4.98
CA ALA A 450 6.09 -31.03 5.54
C ALA A 450 6.97 -30.41 4.44
N GLN A 451 8.03 -29.74 4.86
CA GLN A 451 9.02 -29.21 3.94
C GLN A 451 9.73 -30.35 3.20
N VAL A 452 9.81 -30.25 1.88
CA VAL A 452 10.58 -31.14 1.01
C VAL A 452 11.63 -30.28 0.30
N MET A 453 12.90 -30.41 0.70
CA MET A 453 13.97 -29.54 0.22
C MET A 453 13.58 -28.06 0.27
N ALA A 454 13.54 -27.43 -0.91
CA ALA A 454 13.18 -26.04 -1.11
C ALA A 454 11.67 -25.77 -1.19
N LEU A 455 10.81 -26.82 -1.17
CA LEU A 455 9.36 -26.66 -1.18
C LEU A 455 8.87 -26.29 0.21
N VAL A 456 8.13 -25.21 0.30
CA VAL A 456 7.64 -24.67 1.57
C VAL A 456 6.58 -25.60 2.17
N PRO A 457 6.60 -25.85 3.50
CA PRO A 457 5.57 -26.63 4.17
C PRO A 457 4.24 -25.88 4.12
N ALA A 458 3.13 -26.61 3.99
CA ALA A 458 1.81 -26.00 3.93
C ALA A 458 0.71 -26.86 4.56
N SER A 459 -0.23 -26.19 5.23
CA SER A 459 -1.56 -26.72 5.46
C SER A 459 -2.36 -26.62 4.17
N VAL A 460 -2.96 -27.73 3.76
CA VAL A 460 -3.73 -27.85 2.53
C VAL A 460 -5.18 -28.10 2.90
N PHE A 461 -6.08 -27.31 2.30
CA PHE A 461 -7.53 -27.45 2.45
C PHE A 461 -8.15 -27.68 1.09
N ILE A 462 -8.95 -28.72 0.96
CA ILE A 462 -9.55 -29.14 -0.32
C ILE A 462 -11.06 -29.19 -0.18
N GLU A 463 -11.77 -28.58 -1.13
CA GLU A 463 -13.23 -28.55 -1.18
C GLU A 463 -13.77 -28.80 -2.58
N SER A 464 -15.02 -29.24 -2.66
CA SER A 464 -15.76 -29.45 -3.89
C SER A 464 -17.24 -29.12 -3.73
N GLN A 465 -17.93 -28.92 -4.85
CA GLN A 465 -19.39 -28.70 -4.86
C GLN A 465 -20.20 -29.99 -4.77
N ASP A 466 -19.59 -31.14 -5.07
CA ASP A 466 -20.26 -32.45 -5.01
C ASP A 466 -19.50 -33.45 -4.12
N THR A 467 -20.10 -34.63 -3.89
CA THR A 467 -19.56 -35.64 -3.01
C THR A 467 -18.42 -36.47 -3.57
N SER A 468 -18.04 -36.28 -4.84
CA SER A 468 -16.95 -37.04 -5.50
C SER A 468 -15.60 -36.87 -4.81
N LEU A 469 -15.35 -35.69 -4.26
CA LEU A 469 -14.14 -35.41 -3.47
C LEU A 469 -14.02 -36.35 -2.26
N TRP A 470 -15.06 -36.42 -1.44
CA TRP A 470 -15.05 -37.24 -0.19
C TRP A 470 -15.03 -38.71 -0.49
N ASN A 471 -15.74 -39.17 -1.56
CA ASN A 471 -15.68 -40.56 -2.02
C ASN A 471 -14.23 -40.90 -2.43
N ARG A 472 -13.53 -40.00 -3.13
CA ARG A 472 -12.13 -40.17 -3.51
C ARG A 472 -11.22 -40.14 -2.29
N ALA A 473 -11.36 -39.15 -1.41
CA ALA A 473 -10.60 -39.01 -0.16
C ALA A 473 -10.77 -40.24 0.76
N SER A 474 -11.89 -40.94 0.68
CA SER A 474 -12.16 -42.17 1.44
C SER A 474 -11.55 -43.43 0.78
N SER A 475 -10.89 -43.32 -0.37
CA SER A 475 -10.12 -44.44 -0.91
C SER A 475 -9.02 -44.85 0.08
N PRO A 476 -8.67 -46.16 0.17
CA PRO A 476 -7.74 -46.63 1.21
C PRO A 476 -6.38 -45.87 1.18
N GLU A 477 -5.92 -45.55 0.03
CA GLU A 477 -4.62 -44.82 -0.15
C GLU A 477 -4.69 -43.39 0.33
N LEU A 478 -5.72 -42.60 -0.11
CA LEU A 478 -5.83 -41.20 0.26
C LEU A 478 -6.31 -41.02 1.70
N ALA A 479 -7.20 -41.88 2.18
CA ALA A 479 -7.60 -41.87 3.59
C ALA A 479 -6.41 -42.11 4.53
N LYS A 480 -5.55 -43.09 4.18
CA LYS A 480 -4.32 -43.34 4.90
C LYS A 480 -3.39 -42.12 4.84
N PHE A 481 -3.20 -41.54 3.64
CA PHE A 481 -2.37 -40.37 3.47
C PHE A 481 -2.83 -39.20 4.38
N VAL A 482 -4.13 -38.88 4.39
CA VAL A 482 -4.69 -37.79 5.20
C VAL A 482 -4.50 -38.11 6.70
N ALA A 483 -4.69 -39.37 7.13
CA ALA A 483 -4.50 -39.79 8.50
C ALA A 483 -3.02 -39.72 8.96
N ASP A 484 -2.09 -40.02 8.05
CA ASP A 484 -0.65 -39.97 8.32
C ASP A 484 -0.07 -38.54 8.31
N HIS A 485 -0.83 -37.55 7.74
CA HIS A 485 -0.42 -36.15 7.60
C HIS A 485 -1.40 -35.17 8.27
N PRO A 486 -1.69 -35.34 9.58
CA PRO A 486 -2.63 -34.48 10.28
C PRO A 486 -2.11 -33.03 10.33
N LEU A 487 -3.03 -32.07 10.38
CA LEU A 487 -2.66 -30.68 10.65
C LEU A 487 -1.90 -30.57 11.98
N PRO A 488 -0.84 -29.74 12.08
CA PRO A 488 -0.08 -29.58 13.32
C PRO A 488 -0.80 -28.74 14.40
N TYR A 489 -2.12 -28.58 14.25
CA TYR A 489 -3.01 -27.86 15.17
C TYR A 489 -4.43 -28.43 15.07
N ALA A 490 -5.21 -28.26 16.13
CA ALA A 490 -6.60 -28.71 16.19
C ALA A 490 -7.53 -27.72 15.42
N ILE A 491 -8.46 -28.27 14.68
CA ILE A 491 -9.61 -27.53 14.14
C ILE A 491 -10.74 -27.62 15.16
N SER A 492 -11.30 -26.49 15.56
CA SER A 492 -12.47 -26.39 16.43
C SER A 492 -13.72 -26.04 15.64
N ASP A 493 -14.88 -26.47 16.13
CA ASP A 493 -16.20 -26.14 15.55
C ASP A 493 -16.50 -24.62 15.66
N HIS A 494 -15.88 -23.95 16.64
CA HIS A 494 -15.96 -22.51 16.81
C HIS A 494 -14.61 -21.88 16.48
N PRO A 495 -14.47 -21.21 15.33
CA PRO A 495 -13.20 -20.64 14.91
C PRO A 495 -12.79 -19.50 15.84
N ASP A 496 -11.55 -19.55 16.32
CA ASP A 496 -10.94 -18.50 17.13
C ASP A 496 -10.68 -17.20 16.34
N ALA A 497 -10.95 -17.19 15.04
CA ALA A 497 -10.67 -16.06 14.15
C ALA A 497 -11.89 -15.73 13.29
N GLU A 498 -12.20 -14.45 13.19
CA GLU A 498 -13.27 -13.98 12.31
C GLU A 498 -12.95 -14.21 10.83
N PRO A 499 -13.96 -14.53 9.99
CA PRO A 499 -13.76 -14.67 8.54
C PRO A 499 -13.32 -13.33 7.93
N THR A 500 -12.41 -13.40 6.98
CA THR A 500 -12.04 -12.25 6.13
C THR A 500 -13.11 -12.03 5.08
N THR A 501 -13.44 -10.75 4.83
CA THR A 501 -14.42 -10.32 3.81
C THR A 501 -13.86 -9.16 3.02
N ASP A 502 -14.45 -8.83 1.88
CA ASP A 502 -14.06 -7.65 1.10
C ASP A 502 -14.21 -6.32 1.88
N ASP A 503 -15.01 -6.31 2.95
CA ASP A 503 -15.10 -5.17 3.86
C ASP A 503 -14.10 -5.24 5.02
N TRP A 504 -13.67 -6.43 5.41
CA TRP A 504 -12.66 -6.65 6.44
C TRP A 504 -11.60 -7.65 5.96
N PRO A 505 -10.71 -7.27 5.02
CA PRO A 505 -9.81 -8.19 4.34
C PRO A 505 -8.47 -8.38 5.08
N TYR A 506 -8.49 -8.34 6.40
CA TYR A 506 -7.27 -8.39 7.22
C TYR A 506 -6.92 -9.83 7.60
N LEU A 507 -6.37 -10.58 6.64
CA LEU A 507 -6.01 -12.00 6.78
C LEU A 507 -5.14 -12.28 8.01
N TYR A 508 -4.18 -11.39 8.27
CA TYR A 508 -3.17 -11.55 9.34
C TYR A 508 -3.62 -11.02 10.71
N HIS A 509 -4.90 -10.65 10.86
CA HIS A 509 -5.49 -10.23 12.14
C HIS A 509 -6.47 -11.27 12.64
N ARG A 510 -6.31 -11.69 13.91
CA ARG A 510 -7.18 -12.69 14.52
C ARG A 510 -8.60 -12.17 14.74
N SER A 511 -8.75 -10.95 15.17
CA SER A 511 -10.03 -10.32 15.54
C SER A 511 -10.06 -8.83 15.16
N ARG A 512 -11.24 -8.22 15.24
CA ARG A 512 -11.48 -6.80 14.91
C ARG A 512 -10.95 -5.85 15.98
N THR A 513 -9.64 -5.80 16.12
CA THR A 513 -8.94 -4.92 17.05
C THR A 513 -7.86 -4.14 16.33
N ILE A 514 -7.54 -2.94 16.81
CA ILE A 514 -6.38 -2.21 16.28
C ILE A 514 -5.12 -2.88 16.84
N PRO A 515 -4.19 -3.34 15.98
CA PRO A 515 -2.98 -3.99 16.44
C PRO A 515 -2.14 -3.07 17.33
N LYS A 516 -1.53 -3.63 18.37
CA LYS A 516 -0.71 -2.87 19.35
C LYS A 516 0.41 -2.08 18.68
N MET A 517 1.02 -2.64 17.64
CA MET A 517 2.06 -1.98 16.86
C MET A 517 1.55 -0.71 16.17
N TYR A 518 0.35 -0.75 15.55
CA TYR A 518 -0.28 0.44 14.96
C TYR A 518 -0.59 1.50 16.00
N LEU A 519 -1.06 1.09 17.19
CA LEU A 519 -1.29 2.03 18.31
C LEU A 519 0.02 2.68 18.76
N SER A 520 1.09 1.90 18.92
CA SER A 520 2.41 2.41 19.34
C SER A 520 2.97 3.41 18.34
N VAL A 521 2.94 3.08 17.05
CA VAL A 521 3.44 3.96 15.99
C VAL A 521 2.56 5.19 15.81
N SER A 522 1.24 5.04 15.90
CA SER A 522 0.32 6.20 15.90
C SER A 522 0.60 7.12 17.07
N GLY A 523 0.87 6.55 18.25
CA GLY A 523 1.28 7.32 19.44
C GLY A 523 2.58 8.09 19.22
N ILE A 524 3.58 7.47 18.61
CA ILE A 524 4.85 8.14 18.24
C ILE A 524 4.58 9.29 17.26
N LEU A 525 3.79 9.08 16.21
CA LEU A 525 3.48 10.11 15.22
C LEU A 525 2.68 11.26 15.82
N ILE A 526 1.71 10.97 16.68
CA ILE A 526 0.93 12.00 17.39
C ILE A 526 1.85 12.84 18.29
N LEU A 527 2.73 12.18 19.03
CA LEU A 527 3.69 12.86 19.91
C LEU A 527 4.66 13.74 19.11
N LEU A 528 5.28 13.20 18.06
CA LEU A 528 6.16 13.96 17.16
C LEU A 528 5.41 15.12 16.51
N GLY A 529 4.22 14.87 15.98
CA GLY A 529 3.36 15.90 15.39
C GLY A 529 3.06 17.02 16.38
N TYR A 530 2.63 16.68 17.60
CA TYR A 530 2.37 17.66 18.65
C TYR A 530 3.62 18.49 18.99
N LEU A 531 4.74 17.85 19.24
CA LEU A 531 5.98 18.54 19.62
C LEU A 531 6.47 19.49 18.53
N LEU A 532 6.37 19.10 17.26
CA LEU A 532 6.84 19.88 16.12
C LEU A 532 5.87 21.02 15.77
N VAL A 533 4.56 20.79 15.87
CA VAL A 533 3.53 21.69 15.34
C VAL A 533 3.00 22.67 16.40
N ARG A 534 3.11 22.34 17.71
CA ARG A 534 2.46 23.09 18.81
C ARG A 534 2.72 24.62 18.84
N LYS A 535 3.88 25.07 18.32
CA LYS A 535 4.22 26.50 18.27
C LYS A 535 3.74 27.21 17.01
N SER A 536 3.47 26.48 15.94
CA SER A 536 3.13 27.03 14.61
C SER A 536 1.63 26.92 14.30
N PHE A 537 0.91 26.03 14.97
CA PHE A 537 -0.52 25.80 14.74
C PHE A 537 -1.39 26.77 15.53
N SER A 538 -2.32 27.41 14.85
CA SER A 538 -3.20 28.43 15.45
C SER A 538 -4.44 27.80 16.09
N TYR A 539 -4.30 27.16 17.27
CA TYR A 539 -5.37 26.43 17.97
C TYR A 539 -6.63 27.27 18.27
N ARG A 540 -6.47 28.59 18.44
CA ARG A 540 -7.59 29.51 18.78
C ARG A 540 -8.42 29.94 17.57
N GLN A 541 -7.93 29.69 16.37
CA GLN A 541 -8.62 30.11 15.15
C GLN A 541 -9.52 28.97 14.64
N ALA A 542 -10.84 29.14 14.70
CA ALA A 542 -11.80 28.16 14.21
C ALA A 542 -11.57 27.80 12.74
N ARG A 543 -11.12 28.74 11.91
CA ARG A 543 -10.77 28.51 10.52
C ARG A 543 -9.65 27.47 10.34
N THR A 544 -8.66 27.46 11.24
CA THR A 544 -7.58 26.44 11.22
C THR A 544 -8.16 25.03 11.38
N TRP A 545 -9.15 24.88 12.26
CA TRP A 545 -9.83 23.61 12.49
C TRP A 545 -10.77 23.24 11.33
N GLU A 546 -11.43 24.21 10.68
CA GLU A 546 -12.20 23.94 9.45
C GLU A 546 -11.30 23.23 8.42
N PHE A 547 -10.14 23.82 8.08
CA PHE A 547 -9.22 23.24 7.11
C PHE A 547 -8.61 21.91 7.58
N PHE A 548 -8.33 21.78 8.87
CA PHE A 548 -7.85 20.53 9.45
C PHE A 548 -8.84 19.38 9.20
N PHE A 549 -10.12 19.57 9.51
CA PHE A 549 -11.12 18.53 9.29
C PHE A 549 -11.44 18.29 7.80
N LEU A 550 -11.32 19.30 6.95
CA LEU A 550 -11.39 19.11 5.50
C LEU A 550 -10.27 18.18 5.00
N GLY A 551 -9.05 18.36 5.47
CA GLY A 551 -7.91 17.51 5.12
C GLY A 551 -8.06 16.09 5.64
N ALA A 552 -8.52 15.93 6.89
CA ALA A 552 -8.75 14.62 7.49
C ALA A 552 -9.81 13.80 6.71
N GLY A 553 -10.93 14.44 6.35
CA GLY A 553 -11.97 13.79 5.55
C GLY A 553 -11.51 13.47 4.13
N PHE A 554 -10.69 14.33 3.53
CA PHE A 554 -10.20 14.15 2.18
C PHE A 554 -9.32 12.91 2.04
N LEU A 555 -8.32 12.73 2.92
CA LEU A 555 -7.43 11.57 2.85
C LEU A 555 -8.19 10.25 3.08
N LEU A 556 -9.16 10.23 3.99
CA LEU A 556 -10.01 9.04 4.18
C LEU A 556 -10.82 8.70 2.94
N LEU A 557 -11.36 9.70 2.24
CA LEU A 557 -12.13 9.51 1.02
C LEU A 557 -11.25 9.00 -0.13
N GLU A 558 -10.05 9.54 -0.27
CA GLU A 558 -9.06 9.09 -1.25
C GLU A 558 -8.66 7.62 -1.00
N THR A 559 -8.36 7.25 0.24
CA THR A 559 -8.06 5.88 0.65
C THR A 559 -9.20 4.92 0.33
N GLN A 560 -10.43 5.33 0.60
CA GLN A 560 -11.62 4.54 0.28
C GLN A 560 -11.74 4.28 -1.22
N MET A 561 -11.51 5.30 -2.03
CA MET A 561 -11.54 5.18 -3.48
C MET A 561 -10.50 4.17 -3.98
N VAL A 562 -9.25 4.29 -3.53
CA VAL A 562 -8.16 3.36 -3.87
C VAL A 562 -8.51 1.94 -3.46
N SER A 563 -8.89 1.72 -2.20
CA SER A 563 -9.18 0.38 -1.68
C SER A 563 -10.36 -0.31 -2.38
N ARG A 564 -11.40 0.46 -2.72
CA ARG A 564 -12.58 -0.11 -3.39
C ARG A 564 -12.38 -0.32 -4.87
N LEU A 565 -11.71 0.58 -5.57
CA LEU A 565 -11.46 0.41 -7.00
C LEU A 565 -10.45 -0.70 -7.27
N ALA A 566 -9.54 -0.99 -6.33
CA ALA A 566 -8.66 -2.15 -6.42
C ALA A 566 -9.43 -3.47 -6.53
N LEU A 567 -10.62 -3.60 -5.95
CA LEU A 567 -11.50 -4.77 -6.11
C LEU A 567 -12.05 -4.96 -7.53
N TYR A 568 -12.06 -3.91 -8.36
CA TYR A 568 -12.69 -3.93 -9.70
C TYR A 568 -11.69 -3.80 -10.84
N PHE A 569 -10.50 -3.29 -10.56
CA PHE A 569 -9.44 -3.07 -11.55
C PHE A 569 -8.14 -3.79 -11.18
N GLY A 570 -8.16 -4.55 -10.09
CA GLY A 570 -7.00 -5.23 -9.52
C GLY A 570 -6.14 -4.33 -8.62
N SER A 571 -5.34 -4.95 -7.78
CA SER A 571 -4.40 -4.28 -6.86
C SER A 571 -3.08 -3.91 -7.54
N THR A 572 -3.11 -3.61 -8.84
CA THR A 572 -1.92 -3.26 -9.61
C THR A 572 -1.48 -1.82 -9.32
N TRP A 573 -0.17 -1.57 -9.39
CA TRP A 573 0.40 -0.23 -9.25
C TRP A 573 -0.17 0.78 -10.28
N VAL A 574 -0.54 0.31 -11.49
CA VAL A 574 -1.17 1.12 -12.54
C VAL A 574 -2.51 1.68 -12.05
N VAL A 575 -3.31 0.85 -11.40
CA VAL A 575 -4.63 1.27 -10.88
C VAL A 575 -4.47 2.36 -9.83
N ASN A 576 -3.48 2.26 -8.95
CA ASN A 576 -3.19 3.31 -7.97
C ASN A 576 -2.84 4.64 -8.64
N CYS A 577 -1.98 4.63 -9.67
CA CYS A 577 -1.65 5.84 -10.44
C CYS A 577 -2.87 6.41 -11.17
N VAL A 578 -3.71 5.55 -11.75
CA VAL A 578 -4.94 5.96 -12.43
C VAL A 578 -5.93 6.60 -11.46
N VAL A 579 -6.13 5.99 -10.28
CA VAL A 579 -7.03 6.54 -9.25
C VAL A 579 -6.54 7.91 -8.77
N LEU A 580 -5.24 8.03 -8.46
CA LEU A 580 -4.64 9.32 -8.07
C LEU A 580 -4.80 10.38 -9.18
N THR A 581 -4.59 9.98 -10.44
CA THR A 581 -4.82 10.86 -11.59
C THR A 581 -6.26 11.36 -11.61
N PHE A 582 -7.20 10.43 -11.42
CA PHE A 582 -8.62 10.75 -11.43
C PHE A 582 -9.00 11.71 -10.29
N VAL A 583 -8.50 11.47 -9.08
CA VAL A 583 -8.68 12.36 -7.91
C VAL A 583 -8.17 13.77 -8.23
N LEU A 584 -6.93 13.90 -8.73
CA LEU A 584 -6.32 15.20 -9.02
C LEU A 584 -7.05 15.94 -10.17
N LEU A 585 -7.50 15.22 -11.21
CA LEU A 585 -8.29 15.82 -12.29
C LEU A 585 -9.66 16.31 -11.79
N VAL A 586 -10.33 15.58 -10.91
CA VAL A 586 -11.58 15.99 -10.27
C VAL A 586 -11.39 17.25 -9.43
N LEU A 587 -10.27 17.37 -8.70
CA LEU A 587 -9.92 18.57 -7.96
C LEU A 587 -9.64 19.77 -8.88
N ILE A 588 -8.96 19.55 -10.00
CA ILE A 588 -8.76 20.60 -11.02
C ILE A 588 -10.10 21.05 -11.58
N ALA A 589 -11.01 20.11 -11.86
CA ALA A 589 -12.38 20.44 -12.32
C ALA A 589 -13.15 21.26 -11.26
N ALA A 590 -13.01 20.92 -9.98
CA ALA A 590 -13.58 21.71 -8.88
C ALA A 590 -13.00 23.14 -8.83
N ASN A 591 -11.70 23.30 -9.05
CA ASN A 591 -11.03 24.59 -9.13
C ASN A 591 -11.59 25.43 -10.30
N VAL A 592 -11.74 24.82 -11.48
CA VAL A 592 -12.34 25.49 -12.66
C VAL A 592 -13.77 25.92 -12.37
N ALA A 593 -14.56 25.08 -11.69
CA ALA A 593 -15.92 25.44 -11.28
C ALA A 593 -15.92 26.65 -10.32
N VAL A 594 -15.01 26.67 -9.32
CA VAL A 594 -14.90 27.79 -8.39
C VAL A 594 -14.42 29.07 -9.09
N ASP A 595 -13.54 28.98 -10.06
CA ASP A 595 -13.08 30.15 -10.83
C ASP A 595 -14.18 30.74 -11.73
N ARG A 596 -15.00 29.85 -12.33
CA ARG A 596 -16.11 30.23 -13.21
C ARG A 596 -17.28 30.88 -12.47
N PHE A 597 -17.58 30.38 -11.25
CA PHE A 597 -18.67 30.88 -10.44
C PHE A 597 -18.16 31.83 -9.36
N LYS A 598 -18.50 33.15 -9.47
CA LYS A 598 -17.98 34.18 -8.55
C LYS A 598 -18.32 33.95 -7.08
N ARG A 599 -19.44 33.30 -6.77
CA ARG A 599 -19.87 32.96 -5.40
C ARG A 599 -20.63 31.63 -5.40
N ILE A 600 -20.10 30.65 -4.69
CA ILE A 600 -20.76 29.36 -4.48
C ILE A 600 -21.30 29.31 -3.06
N PRO A 601 -22.59 29.03 -2.85
CA PRO A 601 -23.17 28.85 -1.52
C PRO A 601 -22.71 27.49 -0.96
N LEU A 602 -21.81 27.49 0.04
CA LEU A 602 -21.20 26.26 0.53
C LEU A 602 -22.12 25.37 1.37
N GLY A 603 -23.20 25.89 1.96
CA GLY A 603 -24.18 25.08 2.72
C GLY A 603 -24.74 23.92 1.90
N PRO A 604 -25.36 24.19 0.74
CA PRO A 604 -25.81 23.11 -0.16
C PRO A 604 -24.69 22.15 -0.60
N VAL A 605 -23.48 22.65 -0.84
CA VAL A 605 -22.34 21.82 -1.25
C VAL A 605 -21.91 20.85 -0.13
N TYR A 606 -21.87 21.29 1.13
CA TYR A 606 -21.64 20.42 2.29
C TYR A 606 -22.73 19.35 2.42
N LEU A 607 -24.00 19.75 2.24
CA LEU A 607 -25.11 18.80 2.27
C LEU A 607 -24.98 17.76 1.16
N SER A 608 -24.68 18.20 -0.08
CA SER A 608 -24.46 17.30 -1.22
C SER A 608 -23.30 16.34 -1.00
N LEU A 609 -22.22 16.83 -0.37
CA LEU A 609 -21.08 15.99 -0.01
C LEU A 609 -21.49 14.87 0.97
N VAL A 610 -22.15 15.22 2.07
CA VAL A 610 -22.57 14.25 3.09
C VAL A 610 -23.59 13.26 2.51
N VAL A 611 -24.58 13.76 1.74
CA VAL A 611 -25.58 12.91 1.10
C VAL A 611 -24.93 11.94 0.11
N SER A 612 -23.96 12.40 -0.70
CA SER A 612 -23.25 11.52 -1.65
C SER A 612 -22.42 10.44 -0.93
N LEU A 613 -21.80 10.76 0.21
CA LEU A 613 -21.06 9.77 1.03
C LEU A 613 -22.02 8.72 1.63
N LEU A 614 -23.15 9.15 2.16
CA LEU A 614 -24.17 8.24 2.71
C LEU A 614 -24.80 7.37 1.61
N ALA A 615 -25.01 7.93 0.42
CA ALA A 615 -25.50 7.17 -0.74
C ALA A 615 -24.50 6.09 -1.15
N ILE A 616 -23.22 6.41 -1.27
CA ILE A 616 -22.15 5.43 -1.57
C ILE A 616 -22.08 4.36 -0.49
N TYR A 617 -22.21 4.74 0.78
CA TYR A 617 -22.23 3.79 1.89
C TYR A 617 -23.40 2.82 1.81
N SER A 618 -24.60 3.30 1.46
CA SER A 618 -25.84 2.53 1.52
C SER A 618 -26.07 1.62 0.30
N LEU A 619 -25.53 1.97 -0.87
CA LEU A 619 -25.76 1.24 -2.10
C LEU A 619 -25.03 -0.12 -2.12
N PRO A 620 -25.72 -1.22 -2.49
CA PRO A 620 -25.13 -2.54 -2.62
C PRO A 620 -24.46 -2.73 -3.99
N TRP A 621 -23.34 -2.08 -4.21
CA TRP A 621 -22.60 -2.07 -5.48
C TRP A 621 -22.28 -3.47 -6.04
N THR A 622 -22.04 -4.45 -5.15
CA THR A 622 -21.74 -5.85 -5.53
C THR A 622 -22.94 -6.61 -6.08
N ARG A 623 -24.16 -6.11 -5.88
CA ARG A 623 -25.40 -6.74 -6.35
C ARG A 623 -25.91 -6.19 -7.67
N LEU A 624 -25.21 -5.22 -8.28
CA LEU A 624 -25.63 -4.67 -9.58
C LEU A 624 -25.45 -5.74 -10.66
N PRO A 625 -26.47 -5.95 -11.52
CA PRO A 625 -26.46 -6.94 -12.60
C PRO A 625 -25.64 -6.47 -13.80
N LEU A 626 -24.42 -6.01 -13.56
CA LEU A 626 -23.52 -5.45 -14.56
C LEU A 626 -22.18 -6.17 -14.48
N GLY A 627 -21.47 -6.21 -15.62
CA GLY A 627 -20.10 -6.73 -15.64
C GLY A 627 -19.17 -5.97 -14.70
N THR A 628 -18.18 -6.66 -14.15
CA THR A 628 -17.26 -6.15 -13.12
C THR A 628 -16.65 -4.79 -13.45
N ARG A 629 -16.15 -4.61 -14.69
CA ARG A 629 -15.58 -3.33 -15.14
C ARG A 629 -16.61 -2.20 -15.19
N ALA A 630 -17.85 -2.49 -15.58
CA ALA A 630 -18.93 -1.50 -15.61
C ALA A 630 -19.29 -1.05 -14.20
N VAL A 631 -19.38 -1.98 -13.24
CA VAL A 631 -19.57 -1.66 -11.82
C VAL A 631 -18.42 -0.82 -11.29
N GLY A 632 -17.18 -1.18 -11.62
CA GLY A 632 -16.00 -0.41 -11.24
C GLY A 632 -16.01 1.02 -11.77
N LEU A 633 -16.39 1.23 -13.04
CA LEU A 633 -16.52 2.56 -13.64
C LEU A 633 -17.65 3.38 -12.97
N LEU A 634 -18.81 2.77 -12.73
CA LEU A 634 -19.91 3.42 -12.00
C LEU A 634 -19.52 3.82 -10.60
N LEU A 635 -18.81 2.96 -9.90
CA LEU A 635 -18.29 3.22 -8.56
C LEU A 635 -17.26 4.36 -8.59
N GLY A 636 -16.35 4.34 -9.57
CA GLY A 636 -15.38 5.43 -9.77
C GLY A 636 -16.08 6.77 -10.00
N MET A 637 -17.12 6.81 -10.85
CA MET A 637 -17.93 8.00 -11.05
C MET A 637 -18.67 8.42 -9.77
N ALA A 638 -19.22 7.47 -9.00
CA ALA A 638 -19.89 7.75 -7.75
C ALA A 638 -18.95 8.37 -6.71
N PHE A 639 -17.73 7.86 -6.58
CA PHE A 639 -16.70 8.44 -5.70
C PHE A 639 -16.19 9.81 -6.17
N SER A 640 -16.30 10.12 -7.47
CA SER A 640 -15.92 11.42 -8.00
C SER A 640 -16.78 12.54 -7.44
N LEU A 641 -18.04 12.26 -7.17
CA LEU A 641 -19.00 13.28 -6.75
C LEU A 641 -18.66 13.85 -5.36
N PRO A 642 -18.44 13.06 -4.29
CA PRO A 642 -17.98 13.61 -3.01
C PRO A 642 -16.60 14.28 -3.12
N LEU A 643 -15.67 13.76 -3.93
CA LEU A 643 -14.37 14.40 -4.16
C LEU A 643 -14.51 15.77 -4.82
N PHE A 644 -15.40 15.90 -5.80
CA PHE A 644 -15.69 17.15 -6.46
C PHE A 644 -16.28 18.20 -5.49
N PHE A 645 -17.25 17.80 -4.66
CA PHE A 645 -17.83 18.69 -3.64
C PHE A 645 -16.79 19.07 -2.58
N ALA A 646 -15.97 18.13 -2.12
CA ALA A 646 -14.88 18.41 -1.18
C ALA A 646 -13.87 19.40 -1.78
N GLY A 647 -13.53 19.24 -3.07
CA GLY A 647 -12.68 20.16 -3.83
C GLY A 647 -13.29 21.58 -3.92
N ILE A 648 -14.57 21.69 -4.24
CA ILE A 648 -15.27 23.01 -4.26
C ILE A 648 -15.22 23.66 -2.87
N ILE A 649 -15.53 22.91 -1.79
CA ILE A 649 -15.54 23.42 -0.43
C ILE A 649 -14.14 23.93 -0.06
N PHE A 650 -13.12 23.11 -0.31
CA PHE A 650 -11.74 23.50 -0.02
C PHE A 650 -11.33 24.74 -0.81
N THR A 651 -11.48 24.73 -2.12
CA THR A 651 -11.00 25.79 -3.02
C THR A 651 -11.73 27.12 -2.77
N GLU A 652 -13.06 27.10 -2.57
CA GLU A 652 -13.83 28.30 -2.24
C GLU A 652 -13.48 28.85 -0.86
N SER A 653 -13.25 27.97 0.14
CA SER A 653 -12.77 28.36 1.47
C SER A 653 -11.35 28.92 1.38
N PHE A 654 -10.47 28.28 0.57
CA PHE A 654 -9.09 28.68 0.35
C PHE A 654 -8.98 30.04 -0.35
N ARG A 655 -9.82 30.28 -1.38
CA ARG A 655 -9.89 31.56 -2.09
C ARG A 655 -10.24 32.74 -1.14
N ARG A 656 -11.10 32.48 -0.16
CA ARG A 656 -11.52 33.49 0.84
C ARG A 656 -10.59 33.60 2.05
N ALA A 657 -9.60 32.72 2.13
CA ALA A 657 -8.70 32.69 3.27
C ALA A 657 -7.58 33.70 3.09
N GLY A 658 -7.40 34.62 4.02
CA GLY A 658 -6.13 35.33 4.18
C GLY A 658 -5.08 34.38 4.74
N GLY A 659 -3.86 34.32 4.16
CA GLY A 659 -2.77 33.45 4.62
C GLY A 659 -2.87 32.01 4.10
N ALA A 660 -2.74 31.85 2.80
CA ALA A 660 -2.82 30.58 2.09
C ALA A 660 -1.92 29.48 2.68
N ALA A 661 -0.69 29.82 3.07
CA ALA A 661 0.25 28.88 3.66
C ALA A 661 -0.26 28.24 4.95
N LYS A 662 -0.83 29.05 5.86
CA LYS A 662 -1.32 28.56 7.16
C LYS A 662 -2.50 27.61 7.00
N VAL A 663 -3.44 27.93 6.12
CA VAL A 663 -4.62 27.09 5.91
C VAL A 663 -4.29 25.82 5.14
N LEU A 664 -3.36 25.88 4.17
CA LEU A 664 -2.85 24.70 3.50
C LEU A 664 -2.11 23.79 4.48
N GLY A 665 -1.24 24.37 5.33
CA GLY A 665 -0.55 23.61 6.38
C GLY A 665 -1.52 22.93 7.34
N ALA A 666 -2.58 23.62 7.77
CA ALA A 666 -3.62 23.05 8.61
C ALA A 666 -4.37 21.89 7.92
N ASN A 667 -4.67 22.04 6.63
CA ASN A 667 -5.33 21.00 5.83
C ASN A 667 -4.46 19.74 5.71
N ILE A 668 -3.17 19.89 5.43
CA ILE A 668 -2.23 18.76 5.32
C ILE A 668 -2.02 18.08 6.69
N LEU A 669 -1.96 18.84 7.78
CA LEU A 669 -1.93 18.25 9.12
C LEU A 669 -3.25 17.52 9.45
N GLY A 670 -4.36 17.98 8.93
CA GLY A 670 -5.62 17.24 8.95
C GLY A 670 -5.53 15.91 8.22
N ALA A 671 -4.89 15.89 7.04
CA ALA A 671 -4.65 14.65 6.31
C ALA A 671 -3.82 13.64 7.13
N VAL A 672 -2.83 14.11 7.94
CA VAL A 672 -2.14 13.26 8.91
C VAL A 672 -3.12 12.58 9.87
N ALA A 673 -4.05 13.33 10.44
CA ALA A 673 -5.07 12.77 11.33
C ALA A 673 -6.02 11.80 10.60
N GLY A 674 -6.38 12.09 9.35
CA GLY A 674 -7.13 11.19 8.47
C GLY A 674 -6.38 9.88 8.20
N GLY A 675 -5.06 9.95 7.94
CA GLY A 675 -4.21 8.78 7.78
C GLY A 675 -4.18 7.88 9.01
N LEU A 676 -4.09 8.47 10.21
CA LEU A 676 -4.17 7.71 11.47
C LEU A 676 -5.58 7.15 11.73
N ALA A 677 -6.63 7.86 11.33
CA ALA A 677 -8.00 7.41 11.47
C ALA A 677 -8.35 6.20 10.57
N GLN A 678 -7.54 5.89 9.55
CA GLN A 678 -7.66 4.64 8.78
C GLN A 678 -7.58 3.40 9.67
N ASN A 679 -6.91 3.46 10.81
CA ASN A 679 -6.83 2.35 11.74
C ASN A 679 -8.20 1.90 12.27
N PHE A 680 -9.22 2.74 12.19
CA PHE A 680 -10.60 2.33 12.50
C PHE A 680 -11.14 1.24 11.57
N SER A 681 -10.56 1.08 10.38
CA SER A 681 -10.92 -0.01 9.46
C SER A 681 -10.64 -1.40 10.03
N PHE A 682 -9.65 -1.54 10.91
CA PHE A 682 -9.37 -2.81 11.60
C PHE A 682 -10.52 -3.25 12.51
N VAL A 683 -11.28 -2.29 13.04
CA VAL A 683 -12.40 -2.56 13.96
C VAL A 683 -13.73 -2.62 13.22
N PHE A 684 -14.00 -1.62 12.38
CA PHE A 684 -15.33 -1.41 11.78
C PHE A 684 -15.42 -1.82 10.32
N GLY A 685 -14.31 -2.25 9.71
CA GLY A 685 -14.21 -2.52 8.28
C GLY A 685 -13.87 -1.27 7.46
N VAL A 686 -13.49 -1.52 6.21
CA VAL A 686 -13.04 -0.48 5.27
C VAL A 686 -14.20 0.47 4.91
N LYS A 687 -15.41 -0.07 4.76
CA LYS A 687 -16.61 0.69 4.40
C LYS A 687 -16.96 1.77 5.44
N ALA A 688 -16.70 1.52 6.72
CA ALA A 688 -17.01 2.44 7.81
C ALA A 688 -16.20 3.75 7.75
N LEU A 689 -15.05 3.76 7.07
CA LEU A 689 -14.26 4.98 6.89
C LEU A 689 -15.01 6.07 6.12
N LEU A 690 -16.02 5.73 5.29
CA LEU A 690 -16.90 6.72 4.65
C LEU A 690 -17.72 7.50 5.68
N ILE A 691 -18.17 6.83 6.75
CA ILE A 691 -18.89 7.49 7.84
C ILE A 691 -17.95 8.41 8.61
N VAL A 692 -16.72 7.95 8.89
CA VAL A 692 -15.71 8.76 9.57
C VAL A 692 -15.38 10.01 8.76
N ALA A 693 -15.22 9.87 7.43
CA ALA A 693 -15.03 11.01 6.52
C ALA A 693 -16.24 11.97 6.55
N ALA A 694 -17.48 11.44 6.50
CA ALA A 694 -18.68 12.25 6.59
C ALA A 694 -18.74 13.05 7.93
N VAL A 695 -18.34 12.43 9.03
CA VAL A 695 -18.26 13.11 10.36
C VAL A 695 -17.24 14.25 10.31
N PHE A 696 -16.05 14.04 9.73
CA PHE A 696 -15.05 15.10 9.61
C PHE A 696 -15.55 16.27 8.77
N TYR A 697 -16.20 16.00 7.64
CA TYR A 697 -16.81 17.06 6.81
C TYR A 697 -17.96 17.76 7.50
N ALA A 698 -18.80 17.04 8.28
CA ALA A 698 -19.85 17.63 9.07
C ALA A 698 -19.30 18.59 10.15
N ILE A 699 -18.23 18.17 10.85
CA ILE A 699 -17.54 19.02 11.83
C ILE A 699 -16.99 20.28 11.15
N ALA A 700 -16.33 20.15 10.00
CA ALA A 700 -15.83 21.30 9.24
C ALA A 700 -16.96 22.27 8.86
N GLY A 701 -18.10 21.73 8.40
CA GLY A 701 -19.29 22.52 8.04
C GLY A 701 -19.90 23.25 9.24
N LEU A 702 -19.98 22.60 10.40
CA LEU A 702 -20.47 23.20 11.65
C LEU A 702 -19.55 24.34 12.10
N ILE A 703 -18.23 24.11 12.15
CA ILE A 703 -17.24 25.15 12.51
C ILE A 703 -17.44 26.39 11.63
N ARG A 704 -17.60 26.17 10.33
CA ARG A 704 -17.84 27.25 9.38
C ARG A 704 -19.15 28.01 9.65
N ALA A 705 -20.24 27.31 9.94
CA ALA A 705 -21.55 27.91 10.22
C ALA A 705 -21.46 28.81 11.48
N PHE A 706 -20.79 28.34 12.53
CA PHE A 706 -20.60 29.14 13.76
C PHE A 706 -19.74 30.37 13.51
N THR A 707 -18.67 30.28 12.74
CA THR A 707 -17.81 31.44 12.45
C THR A 707 -18.49 32.50 11.59
N ARG A 708 -19.38 32.11 10.69
CA ARG A 708 -20.17 33.06 9.91
C ARG A 708 -21.18 33.85 10.72
N ASN A 709 -21.80 33.20 11.67
CA ASN A 709 -22.80 33.84 12.54
C ASN A 709 -22.18 34.80 13.59
N ALA A 710 -20.90 34.59 13.92
CA ALA A 710 -20.19 35.46 14.88
C ALA A 710 -19.68 36.79 14.27
N GLN A 711 -19.55 36.94 12.97
CA GLN A 711 -19.08 38.16 12.30
C GLN A 711 -20.10 39.33 12.28
N PRO A 712 -21.45 39.16 12.24
CA PRO A 712 -22.38 40.30 12.22
C PRO A 712 -22.39 41.14 13.49
N ILE A 713 -22.04 40.56 14.63
CA ILE A 713 -22.13 41.24 15.95
C ILE A 713 -20.98 42.25 16.13
N GLN A 714 -19.80 41.99 15.57
CA GLN A 714 -18.67 42.92 15.67
C GLN A 714 -18.79 44.14 14.73
N SER A 715 -19.41 43.99 13.56
CA SER A 715 -19.66 45.13 12.68
C SER A 715 -20.78 46.03 13.15
N ALA A 716 -21.80 45.51 13.83
CA ALA A 716 -22.86 46.28 14.44
C ALA A 716 -22.37 47.09 15.67
N ASN A 717 -21.47 46.48 16.45
CA ASN A 717 -20.88 47.17 17.62
C ASN A 717 -19.82 48.21 17.22
N ALA A 718 -19.10 48.04 16.11
CA ALA A 718 -18.18 49.04 15.59
C ALA A 718 -18.90 50.27 15.00
N ILE A 719 -20.08 50.08 14.41
CA ILE A 719 -20.92 51.20 13.93
C ILE A 719 -21.64 51.90 15.07
N ALA A 720 -22.01 51.20 16.14
CA ALA A 720 -22.64 51.77 17.34
C ALA A 720 -21.63 52.52 18.24
N SER A 721 -20.32 52.25 18.11
CA SER A 721 -19.28 52.99 18.87
C SER A 721 -18.71 54.18 18.10
N SER A 722 -19.07 54.37 16.82
CA SER A 722 -18.69 55.53 16.00
C SER A 722 -19.82 56.53 15.73
N ALA A 723 -21.01 56.28 16.26
CA ALA A 723 -22.13 57.23 16.40
C ALA A 723 -22.22 57.75 17.83
#